data_dfa103de8d1e9303c5f591cd7395aa00
#
_entry.id   dfa103de8d1e9303c5f591cd7395aa00
#
_cell.length_a   1.000
_cell.length_b   1.000
_cell.length_c   1.000
_cell.angle_alpha   90.00
_cell.angle_beta   90.00
_cell.angle_gamma   90.00
#
_symmetry.space_group_name_H-M   'P 1'
#
loop_
_entity.id
_entity.type
_entity.pdbx_description
1 polymer ?
#
loop_
_entity_poly.entity_id
_entity_poly.type
_entity_poly.pdbx_seq_one_letter_code
_entity_poly.pdbx_strand_id
1 'polypeptide(L)'
;MSDRVNVTVDGIAVEVEPGTTILQACEEAGVEIPRFCYHERLSVAGNCRMCLVEVEKAPKPVASCAMPVAPDMVVNTQSDSVKSAREGVMEFLLINHPLDCPICDQGGECDLQDQALGYGVDSSRFEDNKRAVEEKEMGPLVKTVMTRCIHCTRCVRFATEVAGVPEIGAIGRGEDMEITTYLEASLESEMSGNVIDLCPVGALTSKPYAFTARPWELRKTETIDAMDAVGSNIRVDVRGREVMRILPRDNEAVNEEWLSDKSRFVWDGLNTQRLDRPYLRVDDKLQATDWPSAFDAIAARLEAGSGQVAALAGDLVCTEGQFALKSLMEKLGSPHLDCRQDGAKLSGPRANYLFNTGIAGIEDSDALLLIGTNPRLEAAVLNARIRKRWLAGNFPIAAIGQPTDLTYDAEFIGAGPQTLAELVEGKHGFADVLSKAERPMLILGQGALARSDGAGVFAQALALAQKTGMISDDWNGFNVLHTAAGRVGGMDVGFLPGEGGRDRNGIIEGCKSGDISTVILYGADEIDRDELGGAFVIYIGSHGDRGAHGADVILPAAAYTEKQAIFVNTEGRAQMSERAAFPPGDAREDWKIFRALSDHLGATLEFDTVDALRTVMFELAPHLARLDELVPAGVPEKPVADVTELDAAAFAPVLKDYYFTNPIARASATMAACAEAKRARAKAIGGTGTDG
;
A
#
# COMPACT_ATOMS: atom_id res chain seq x y z
N MET A 1 -19.63 -10.63 31.92
CA MET A 1 -18.31 -11.13 32.28
C MET A 1 -18.18 -12.44 31.56
N SER A 2 -17.33 -12.53 30.52
CA SER A 2 -17.00 -13.81 29.90
C SER A 2 -16.29 -14.64 30.98
N ASP A 3 -16.77 -15.86 31.26
CA ASP A 3 -16.09 -16.78 32.17
C ASP A 3 -14.74 -17.16 31.51
N ARG A 4 -13.67 -16.45 31.86
CA ARG A 4 -12.32 -16.80 31.38
C ARG A 4 -11.96 -18.22 31.78
N VAL A 5 -11.21 -18.91 30.95
CA VAL A 5 -10.78 -20.29 31.16
C VAL A 5 -9.36 -20.29 31.74
N ASN A 6 -9.19 -20.94 32.89
CA ASN A 6 -7.89 -21.14 33.51
C ASN A 6 -7.18 -22.33 32.87
N VAL A 7 -5.92 -22.12 32.45
CA VAL A 7 -5.04 -23.12 31.87
C VAL A 7 -3.67 -23.03 32.53
N THR A 8 -3.02 -24.17 32.75
CA THR A 8 -1.64 -24.20 33.26
C THR A 8 -0.72 -24.69 32.15
N VAL A 9 0.26 -23.85 31.76
CA VAL A 9 1.27 -24.16 30.75
C VAL A 9 2.65 -24.24 31.40
N ASP A 10 3.27 -25.41 31.40
CA ASP A 10 4.58 -25.68 32.03
C ASP A 10 4.67 -25.15 33.49
N GLY A 11 3.55 -25.22 34.23
CA GLY A 11 3.43 -24.73 35.60
C GLY A 11 3.05 -23.25 35.73
N ILE A 12 2.88 -22.51 34.64
CA ILE A 12 2.44 -21.10 34.60
C ILE A 12 0.93 -21.08 34.41
N ALA A 13 0.20 -20.48 35.33
CA ALA A 13 -1.25 -20.29 35.23
C ALA A 13 -1.55 -19.07 34.34
N VAL A 14 -2.42 -19.23 33.34
CA VAL A 14 -2.94 -18.18 32.46
C VAL A 14 -4.45 -18.24 32.38
N GLU A 15 -5.08 -17.07 32.23
CA GLU A 15 -6.52 -16.92 32.01
C GLU A 15 -6.78 -16.43 30.60
N VAL A 16 -7.47 -17.23 29.81
CA VAL A 16 -7.74 -16.94 28.39
C VAL A 16 -9.24 -16.94 28.10
N GLU A 17 -9.63 -16.42 26.96
CA GLU A 17 -11.03 -16.43 26.52
C GLU A 17 -11.46 -17.83 26.08
N PRO A 18 -12.76 -18.19 26.23
CA PRO A 18 -13.29 -19.43 25.70
C PRO A 18 -13.08 -19.51 24.18
N GLY A 19 -12.59 -20.66 23.69
CA GLY A 19 -12.32 -20.87 22.28
C GLY A 19 -10.86 -20.58 21.86
N THR A 20 -10.06 -19.96 22.73
CA THR A 20 -8.60 -19.80 22.53
C THR A 20 -7.95 -21.16 22.31
N THR A 21 -7.04 -21.26 21.37
CA THR A 21 -6.27 -22.50 21.13
C THR A 21 -5.18 -22.70 22.18
N ILE A 22 -4.75 -23.95 22.37
CA ILE A 22 -3.62 -24.22 23.28
C ILE A 22 -2.36 -23.46 22.86
N LEU A 23 -2.11 -23.29 21.54
CA LEU A 23 -0.98 -22.54 21.03
C LEU A 23 -1.03 -21.10 21.49
N GLN A 24 -2.15 -20.42 21.34
CA GLN A 24 -2.34 -19.03 21.79
C GLN A 24 -2.23 -18.89 23.32
N ALA A 25 -2.75 -19.86 24.08
CA ALA A 25 -2.58 -19.89 25.55
C ALA A 25 -1.10 -20.07 25.95
N CYS A 26 -0.32 -20.82 25.18
CA CYS A 26 1.13 -20.94 25.38
C CYS A 26 1.86 -19.62 25.11
N GLU A 27 1.46 -18.90 24.05
CA GLU A 27 2.01 -17.56 23.73
C GLU A 27 1.72 -16.54 24.85
N GLU A 28 0.50 -16.53 25.41
CA GLU A 28 0.16 -15.70 26.58
C GLU A 28 0.97 -16.07 27.83
N ALA A 29 1.34 -17.35 27.96
CA ALA A 29 2.26 -17.82 29.00
C ALA A 29 3.74 -17.45 28.75
N GLY A 30 4.06 -16.86 27.59
CA GLY A 30 5.43 -16.57 27.16
C GLY A 30 6.19 -17.79 26.70
N VAL A 31 5.50 -18.88 26.33
CA VAL A 31 6.07 -20.15 25.86
C VAL A 31 5.93 -20.26 24.35
N GLU A 32 7.05 -20.23 23.64
CA GLU A 32 7.09 -20.40 22.19
C GLU A 32 6.86 -21.84 21.78
N ILE A 33 5.94 -22.05 20.81
CA ILE A 33 5.63 -23.36 20.22
C ILE A 33 6.06 -23.36 18.74
N PRO A 34 6.95 -24.29 18.32
CA PRO A 34 7.38 -24.39 16.93
C PRO A 34 6.21 -24.79 16.01
N ARG A 35 6.15 -24.16 14.83
CA ARG A 35 5.06 -24.34 13.87
C ARG A 35 5.48 -24.01 12.44
N PHE A 36 4.83 -24.64 11.45
CA PHE A 36 5.02 -24.31 10.03
C PHE A 36 3.68 -23.97 9.34
N CYS A 37 2.64 -24.82 9.51
CA CYS A 37 1.39 -24.60 8.78
C CYS A 37 0.49 -23.54 9.42
N TYR A 38 0.56 -23.36 10.73
CA TYR A 38 -0.23 -22.33 11.43
C TYR A 38 0.29 -20.93 11.10
N HIS A 39 -0.64 -20.04 10.88
CA HIS A 39 -0.42 -18.59 10.73
C HIS A 39 -1.63 -17.88 11.33
N GLU A 40 -1.41 -16.80 12.05
CA GLU A 40 -2.45 -16.13 12.84
C GLU A 40 -3.60 -15.60 11.99
N ARG A 41 -3.30 -15.19 10.77
CA ARG A 41 -4.29 -14.60 9.84
C ARG A 41 -4.86 -15.58 8.83
N LEU A 42 -4.56 -16.86 8.95
CA LEU A 42 -5.05 -17.90 8.06
C LEU A 42 -5.79 -18.98 8.83
N SER A 43 -6.76 -19.63 8.20
CA SER A 43 -7.46 -20.76 8.81
C SER A 43 -6.49 -21.86 9.24
N VAL A 44 -6.87 -22.63 10.27
CA VAL A 44 -6.01 -23.67 10.83
C VAL A 44 -5.95 -24.88 9.91
N ALA A 45 -4.79 -25.20 9.36
CA ALA A 45 -4.58 -26.41 8.54
C ALA A 45 -4.28 -27.65 9.38
N GLY A 46 -3.54 -27.53 10.48
CA GLY A 46 -3.22 -28.63 11.41
C GLY A 46 -2.44 -29.78 10.79
N ASN A 47 -1.75 -29.58 9.66
CA ASN A 47 -1.13 -30.65 8.85
C ASN A 47 0.36 -30.89 9.13
N CYS A 48 1.15 -29.88 9.54
CA CYS A 48 2.59 -30.06 9.76
C CYS A 48 2.93 -30.83 11.04
N ARG A 49 2.08 -30.77 12.05
CA ARG A 49 2.26 -31.45 13.37
C ARG A 49 3.46 -30.99 14.19
N MET A 50 4.15 -29.93 13.80
CA MET A 50 5.29 -29.44 14.59
C MET A 50 4.89 -28.84 15.94
N CYS A 51 3.66 -28.36 16.07
CA CYS A 51 3.11 -27.75 17.28
C CYS A 51 2.59 -28.75 18.33
N LEU A 52 3.01 -30.02 18.28
CA LEU A 52 2.58 -31.03 19.26
C LEU A 52 2.99 -30.65 20.68
N VAL A 53 2.03 -30.79 21.61
CA VAL A 53 2.21 -30.63 23.07
C VAL A 53 1.54 -31.77 23.81
N GLU A 54 1.94 -32.03 25.05
CA GLU A 54 1.31 -33.02 25.90
C GLU A 54 0.26 -32.32 26.80
N VAL A 55 -0.93 -32.90 26.85
CA VAL A 55 -2.01 -32.46 27.75
C VAL A 55 -2.23 -33.55 28.77
N GLU A 56 -2.28 -33.22 30.05
CA GLU A 56 -2.55 -34.21 31.10
C GLU A 56 -3.84 -34.96 30.82
N LYS A 57 -3.82 -36.27 31.05
CA LYS A 57 -4.93 -37.21 30.81
C LYS A 57 -5.25 -37.46 29.32
N ALA A 58 -4.58 -36.77 28.37
CA ALA A 58 -4.70 -37.11 26.96
C ALA A 58 -3.82 -38.37 26.65
N PRO A 59 -4.31 -39.30 25.82
CA PRO A 59 -3.59 -40.56 25.54
C PRO A 59 -2.36 -40.37 24.63
N LYS A 60 -2.22 -39.24 23.98
CA LYS A 60 -1.13 -38.91 23.04
C LYS A 60 -0.97 -37.38 22.90
N PRO A 61 0.19 -36.89 22.44
CA PRO A 61 0.38 -35.47 22.13
C PRO A 61 -0.66 -34.93 21.14
N VAL A 62 -1.08 -33.67 21.33
CA VAL A 62 -2.10 -32.99 20.55
C VAL A 62 -1.52 -31.82 19.76
N ALA A 63 -2.15 -31.46 18.63
CA ALA A 63 -1.77 -30.29 17.86
C ALA A 63 -2.30 -29.03 18.53
N SER A 64 -1.44 -28.27 19.18
CA SER A 64 -1.82 -27.07 19.96
C SER A 64 -2.50 -25.99 19.11
N CYS A 65 -2.16 -25.86 17.84
CA CYS A 65 -2.76 -24.88 16.93
C CYS A 65 -4.23 -25.15 16.58
N ALA A 66 -4.71 -26.38 16.77
CA ALA A 66 -6.05 -26.80 16.36
C ALA A 66 -6.96 -27.20 17.52
N MET A 67 -6.43 -27.33 18.74
CA MET A 67 -7.20 -27.73 19.91
C MET A 67 -7.53 -26.54 20.79
N PRO A 68 -8.81 -26.27 21.04
CA PRO A 68 -9.20 -25.23 21.99
C PRO A 68 -8.87 -25.66 23.42
N VAL A 69 -8.66 -24.68 24.29
CA VAL A 69 -8.44 -24.91 25.71
C VAL A 69 -9.73 -25.36 26.41
N ALA A 70 -9.57 -26.10 27.51
CA ALA A 70 -10.66 -26.47 28.42
C ALA A 70 -10.31 -26.05 29.87
N PRO A 71 -11.31 -25.84 30.73
CA PRO A 71 -11.07 -25.47 32.11
C PRO A 71 -10.11 -26.41 32.83
N ASP A 72 -9.19 -25.85 33.61
CA ASP A 72 -8.17 -26.58 34.39
C ASP A 72 -7.27 -27.50 33.56
N MET A 73 -7.12 -27.22 32.27
CA MET A 73 -6.21 -27.96 31.40
C MET A 73 -4.76 -27.71 31.82
N VAL A 74 -3.98 -28.80 31.89
CA VAL A 74 -2.54 -28.73 32.14
C VAL A 74 -1.79 -29.16 30.88
N VAL A 75 -0.94 -28.26 30.38
CA VAL A 75 -0.18 -28.43 29.14
C VAL A 75 1.30 -28.48 29.48
N ASN A 76 2.00 -29.50 28.96
CA ASN A 76 3.44 -29.65 29.05
C ASN A 76 4.07 -29.53 27.66
N THR A 77 4.93 -28.56 27.47
CA THR A 77 5.56 -28.26 26.18
C THR A 77 6.99 -28.80 26.05
N GLN A 78 7.58 -29.28 27.15
CA GLN A 78 8.98 -29.69 27.26
C GLN A 78 9.17 -31.14 27.71
N SER A 79 8.11 -31.96 27.79
CA SER A 79 8.22 -33.36 28.19
C SER A 79 9.03 -34.18 27.17
N ASP A 80 9.60 -35.31 27.61
CA ASP A 80 10.37 -36.21 26.72
C ASP A 80 9.51 -36.74 25.55
N SER A 81 8.20 -36.91 25.79
CA SER A 81 7.23 -37.29 24.76
C SER A 81 7.10 -36.21 23.68
N VAL A 82 7.02 -34.94 24.07
CA VAL A 82 6.92 -33.79 23.15
C VAL A 82 8.22 -33.61 22.36
N LYS A 83 9.37 -33.70 23.03
CA LYS A 83 10.68 -33.62 22.36
C LYS A 83 10.83 -34.70 21.30
N SER A 84 10.60 -35.95 21.64
CA SER A 84 10.67 -37.05 20.70
C SER A 84 9.67 -36.94 19.55
N ALA A 85 8.45 -36.41 19.82
CA ALA A 85 7.47 -36.17 18.78
C ALA A 85 7.92 -35.07 17.79
N ARG A 86 8.51 -33.97 18.27
CA ARG A 86 9.05 -32.87 17.42
C ARG A 86 10.24 -33.32 16.62
N GLU A 87 11.20 -34.10 17.23
CA GLU A 87 12.32 -34.73 16.52
C GLU A 87 11.82 -35.58 15.35
N GLY A 88 10.82 -36.44 15.59
CA GLY A 88 10.22 -37.29 14.55
C GLY A 88 9.54 -36.49 13.45
N VAL A 89 8.81 -35.36 13.79
CA VAL A 89 8.21 -34.50 12.80
C VAL A 89 9.29 -33.81 11.96
N MET A 90 10.36 -33.29 12.58
CA MET A 90 11.47 -32.67 11.84
C MET A 90 12.13 -33.70 10.90
N GLU A 91 12.32 -34.91 11.33
CA GLU A 91 12.85 -35.99 10.48
C GLU A 91 11.97 -36.22 9.24
N PHE A 92 10.64 -36.28 9.40
CA PHE A 92 9.69 -36.39 8.28
C PHE A 92 9.74 -35.19 7.33
N LEU A 93 9.84 -33.96 7.83
CA LEU A 93 9.96 -32.77 7.00
C LEU A 93 11.26 -32.72 6.21
N LEU A 94 12.35 -33.29 6.76
CA LEU A 94 13.69 -33.29 6.15
C LEU A 94 13.93 -34.44 5.20
N ILE A 95 13.16 -35.53 5.26
CA ILE A 95 13.34 -36.74 4.43
C ILE A 95 13.51 -36.39 2.95
N ASN A 96 12.57 -35.62 2.38
CA ASN A 96 12.57 -35.24 0.99
C ASN A 96 13.10 -33.80 0.74
N HIS A 97 13.43 -33.05 1.81
CA HIS A 97 13.96 -31.70 1.64
C HIS A 97 15.40 -31.76 1.04
N PRO A 98 15.67 -31.01 -0.07
CA PRO A 98 16.97 -31.06 -0.71
C PRO A 98 18.05 -30.34 0.11
N LEU A 99 19.32 -30.72 -0.09
CA LEU A 99 20.47 -30.09 0.57
C LEU A 99 20.91 -28.82 -0.14
N ASP A 100 19.97 -27.91 -0.39
CA ASP A 100 20.10 -26.71 -1.22
C ASP A 100 20.45 -25.44 -0.45
N CYS A 101 20.62 -25.48 0.88
CA CYS A 101 20.83 -24.25 1.68
C CYS A 101 21.88 -23.30 1.11
N PRO A 102 23.04 -23.77 0.56
CA PRO A 102 24.04 -22.87 -0.03
C PRO A 102 23.57 -22.10 -1.27
N ILE A 103 22.60 -22.64 -2.02
CA ILE A 103 22.05 -22.03 -3.24
C ILE A 103 20.58 -21.57 -3.07
N CYS A 104 20.02 -21.71 -1.88
CA CYS A 104 18.64 -21.34 -1.58
C CYS A 104 18.57 -19.87 -1.14
N ASP A 105 17.71 -19.07 -1.80
CA ASP A 105 17.54 -17.64 -1.45
C ASP A 105 16.96 -17.43 -0.04
N GLN A 106 16.30 -18.45 0.55
CA GLN A 106 15.81 -18.44 1.93
C GLN A 106 16.92 -18.70 2.98
N GLY A 107 18.13 -19.12 2.55
CA GLY A 107 19.22 -19.47 3.46
C GLY A 107 19.63 -18.32 4.37
N GLY A 108 19.53 -18.52 5.70
CA GLY A 108 19.80 -17.52 6.74
C GLY A 108 18.57 -16.75 7.24
N GLU A 109 17.39 -17.01 6.68
CA GLU A 109 16.09 -16.51 7.14
C GLU A 109 15.00 -17.58 6.91
N CYS A 110 15.30 -18.84 7.20
CA CYS A 110 14.47 -20.00 6.89
C CYS A 110 13.98 -20.68 8.16
N ASP A 111 12.65 -20.67 8.40
CA ASP A 111 12.04 -21.31 9.57
C ASP A 111 12.42 -22.78 9.70
N LEU A 112 12.56 -23.51 8.57
CA LEU A 112 12.94 -24.91 8.59
C LEU A 112 14.38 -25.09 9.07
N GLN A 113 15.33 -24.22 8.69
CA GLN A 113 16.70 -24.27 9.21
C GLN A 113 16.73 -24.01 10.72
N ASP A 114 16.04 -22.97 11.17
CA ASP A 114 16.06 -22.56 12.58
C ASP A 114 15.38 -23.61 13.47
N GLN A 115 14.22 -24.14 13.03
CA GLN A 115 13.54 -25.20 13.77
C GLN A 115 14.25 -26.55 13.69
N ALA A 116 14.95 -26.87 12.58
CA ALA A 116 15.77 -28.08 12.49
C ALA A 116 16.96 -28.03 13.48
N LEU A 117 17.57 -26.84 13.65
CA LEU A 117 18.62 -26.63 14.64
C LEU A 117 18.09 -26.73 16.08
N GLY A 118 16.91 -26.14 16.36
CA GLY A 118 16.34 -26.09 17.70
C GLY A 118 15.68 -27.39 18.18
N TYR A 119 15.10 -28.16 17.28
CA TYR A 119 14.22 -29.29 17.60
C TYR A 119 14.56 -30.59 16.84
N GLY A 120 15.48 -30.58 15.89
CA GLY A 120 15.87 -31.75 15.13
C GLY A 120 17.02 -32.52 15.75
N VAL A 121 17.46 -33.58 15.05
CA VAL A 121 18.66 -34.36 15.39
C VAL A 121 19.81 -34.00 14.46
N ASP A 122 21.04 -34.30 14.84
CA ASP A 122 22.27 -33.94 14.15
C ASP A 122 22.64 -34.89 12.97
N SER A 123 21.86 -35.95 12.77
CA SER A 123 22.15 -36.99 11.76
C SER A 123 20.87 -37.45 11.06
N SER A 124 21.00 -37.93 9.83
CA SER A 124 19.92 -38.55 9.06
C SER A 124 20.14 -40.05 8.96
N ARG A 125 19.10 -40.83 9.19
CA ARG A 125 19.04 -42.28 8.96
C ARG A 125 18.32 -42.66 7.66
N PHE A 126 17.95 -41.65 6.84
CA PHE A 126 17.29 -41.85 5.55
C PHE A 126 18.36 -42.07 4.46
N GLU A 127 18.32 -43.22 3.80
CA GLU A 127 19.31 -43.65 2.81
C GLU A 127 18.75 -43.68 1.38
N ASP A 128 17.44 -43.57 1.21
CA ASP A 128 16.78 -43.56 -0.10
C ASP A 128 16.96 -42.20 -0.83
N ASN A 129 16.67 -42.19 -2.12
CA ASN A 129 16.70 -40.99 -2.92
C ASN A 129 15.59 -40.00 -2.48
N LYS A 130 15.95 -38.73 -2.35
CA LYS A 130 14.97 -37.67 -2.10
C LYS A 130 14.11 -37.44 -3.32
N ARG A 131 12.84 -37.11 -3.10
CA ARG A 131 11.90 -36.75 -4.15
C ARG A 131 12.36 -35.47 -4.88
N ALA A 132 12.21 -35.47 -6.20
CA ALA A 132 12.37 -34.28 -7.02
C ALA A 132 11.00 -33.87 -7.63
N VAL A 133 10.71 -32.58 -7.62
CA VAL A 133 9.49 -32.00 -8.18
C VAL A 133 9.87 -30.99 -9.24
N GLU A 134 9.18 -31.02 -10.36
CA GLU A 134 9.37 -30.05 -11.45
C GLU A 134 9.03 -28.63 -11.01
N GLU A 135 9.83 -27.66 -11.48
CA GLU A 135 9.55 -26.25 -11.23
C GLU A 135 8.25 -25.81 -11.90
N LYS A 136 7.53 -24.90 -11.26
CA LYS A 136 6.25 -24.37 -11.77
C LYS A 136 6.42 -22.91 -12.18
N GLU A 137 5.80 -22.50 -13.28
CA GLU A 137 5.73 -21.07 -13.63
C GLU A 137 4.62 -20.40 -12.82
N MET A 138 4.98 -19.32 -12.09
CA MET A 138 4.04 -18.50 -11.29
C MET A 138 4.12 -17.00 -11.64
N GLY A 139 4.66 -16.68 -12.79
CA GLY A 139 4.76 -15.30 -13.28
C GLY A 139 6.10 -14.62 -12.99
N PRO A 140 6.16 -13.29 -13.16
CA PRO A 140 7.40 -12.53 -13.07
C PRO A 140 7.91 -12.30 -11.64
N LEU A 141 7.05 -12.43 -10.63
CA LEU A 141 7.36 -12.06 -9.24
C LEU A 141 7.84 -13.21 -8.38
N VAL A 142 7.25 -14.40 -8.53
CA VAL A 142 7.48 -15.55 -7.66
C VAL A 142 8.31 -16.61 -8.40
N LYS A 143 9.49 -16.91 -7.84
CA LYS A 143 10.34 -18.02 -8.25
C LYS A 143 9.97 -19.27 -7.46
N THR A 144 9.84 -20.39 -8.14
CA THR A 144 9.50 -21.67 -7.52
C THR A 144 10.68 -22.63 -7.52
N VAL A 145 10.85 -23.37 -6.42
CA VAL A 145 11.67 -24.57 -6.32
C VAL A 145 10.89 -25.56 -5.49
N MET A 146 9.92 -26.23 -6.13
CA MET A 146 8.89 -27.00 -5.43
C MET A 146 9.41 -28.27 -4.73
N THR A 147 10.60 -28.74 -5.08
CA THR A 147 11.30 -29.77 -4.33
C THR A 147 11.53 -29.38 -2.85
N ARG A 148 11.64 -28.08 -2.55
CA ARG A 148 11.81 -27.54 -1.18
C ARG A 148 10.50 -27.42 -0.40
N CYS A 149 9.35 -27.60 -1.05
CA CYS A 149 8.04 -27.42 -0.43
C CYS A 149 7.78 -28.46 0.67
N ILE A 150 7.34 -28.00 1.85
CA ILE A 150 6.94 -28.84 3.00
C ILE A 150 5.42 -28.99 3.12
N HIS A 151 4.66 -28.64 2.11
CA HIS A 151 3.20 -28.77 2.00
C HIS A 151 2.41 -28.13 3.16
N CYS A 152 2.88 -27.01 3.70
CA CYS A 152 2.23 -26.30 4.80
C CYS A 152 0.91 -25.62 4.38
N THR A 153 0.66 -25.47 3.09
CA THR A 153 -0.53 -24.85 2.47
C THR A 153 -0.79 -23.38 2.83
N ARG A 154 0.16 -22.65 3.43
CA ARG A 154 0.00 -21.22 3.73
C ARG A 154 -0.29 -20.39 2.46
N CYS A 155 0.43 -20.64 1.36
CA CYS A 155 0.24 -19.96 0.08
C CYS A 155 -1.16 -20.20 -0.53
N VAL A 156 -1.68 -21.43 -0.44
CA VAL A 156 -3.02 -21.79 -0.94
C VAL A 156 -4.09 -21.05 -0.13
N ARG A 157 -3.98 -21.07 1.20
CA ARG A 157 -4.92 -20.38 2.09
C ARG A 157 -4.87 -18.87 1.93
N PHE A 158 -3.69 -18.29 1.80
CA PHE A 158 -3.53 -16.86 1.52
C PHE A 158 -4.23 -16.46 0.22
N ALA A 159 -3.98 -17.19 -0.88
CA ALA A 159 -4.60 -16.90 -2.17
C ALA A 159 -6.13 -16.93 -2.10
N THR A 160 -6.68 -17.87 -1.32
CA THR A 160 -8.14 -18.06 -1.17
C THR A 160 -8.74 -17.12 -0.13
N GLU A 161 -8.13 -16.96 1.04
CA GLU A 161 -8.73 -16.28 2.19
C GLU A 161 -8.44 -14.78 2.18
N VAL A 162 -7.19 -14.38 1.97
CA VAL A 162 -6.74 -12.98 2.04
C VAL A 162 -6.83 -12.30 0.68
N ALA A 163 -6.11 -12.85 -0.32
CA ALA A 163 -6.08 -12.24 -1.66
C ALA A 163 -7.40 -12.39 -2.42
N GLY A 164 -8.17 -13.46 -2.15
CA GLY A 164 -9.43 -13.74 -2.81
C GLY A 164 -9.31 -14.14 -4.28
N VAL A 165 -8.13 -14.57 -4.70
CA VAL A 165 -7.83 -15.03 -6.06
C VAL A 165 -7.25 -16.45 -5.96
N PRO A 166 -8.10 -17.51 -6.05
CA PRO A 166 -7.71 -18.90 -5.76
C PRO A 166 -6.93 -19.53 -6.92
N GLU A 167 -5.77 -18.98 -7.25
CA GLU A 167 -4.94 -19.43 -8.37
C GLU A 167 -3.95 -20.54 -7.98
N ILE A 168 -3.66 -20.70 -6.69
CA ILE A 168 -2.76 -21.72 -6.16
C ILE A 168 -3.60 -22.82 -5.52
N GLY A 169 -3.31 -24.07 -5.87
CA GLY A 169 -3.98 -25.24 -5.33
C GLY A 169 -3.00 -26.38 -5.04
N ALA A 170 -3.53 -27.46 -4.46
CA ALA A 170 -2.80 -28.71 -4.23
C ALA A 170 -3.38 -29.80 -5.13
N ILE A 171 -2.51 -30.50 -5.83
CA ILE A 171 -2.85 -31.69 -6.63
C ILE A 171 -2.17 -32.93 -6.04
N GLY A 172 -2.69 -34.12 -6.35
CA GLY A 172 -2.16 -35.35 -5.78
C GLY A 172 -2.47 -35.54 -4.30
N ARG A 173 -1.82 -36.51 -3.67
CA ARG A 173 -1.94 -36.79 -2.23
C ARG A 173 -0.70 -37.55 -1.70
N GLY A 174 -0.51 -37.49 -0.38
CA GLY A 174 0.65 -38.12 0.27
C GLY A 174 1.96 -37.51 -0.21
N GLU A 175 2.94 -38.34 -0.54
CA GLU A 175 4.22 -37.87 -1.05
C GLU A 175 4.18 -37.30 -2.45
N ASP A 176 3.15 -37.64 -3.23
CA ASP A 176 2.91 -37.11 -4.59
C ASP A 176 2.11 -35.81 -4.59
N MET A 177 1.82 -35.22 -3.43
CA MET A 177 1.14 -33.94 -3.35
C MET A 177 2.05 -32.83 -3.87
N GLU A 178 1.54 -31.98 -4.75
CA GLU A 178 2.23 -30.82 -5.29
C GLU A 178 1.39 -29.56 -5.14
N ILE A 179 2.03 -28.46 -4.82
CA ILE A 179 1.43 -27.13 -4.87
C ILE A 179 1.74 -26.55 -6.25
N THR A 180 0.70 -26.13 -6.96
CA THR A 180 0.81 -25.59 -8.32
C THR A 180 -0.29 -24.58 -8.61
N THR A 181 -0.15 -23.85 -9.73
CA THR A 181 -1.21 -23.04 -10.30
C THR A 181 -2.00 -23.85 -11.33
N TYR A 182 -3.23 -23.42 -11.61
CA TYR A 182 -4.04 -24.04 -12.67
C TYR A 182 -3.43 -23.71 -14.04
N LEU A 183 -3.08 -24.75 -14.81
CA LEU A 183 -2.44 -24.64 -16.13
C LEU A 183 -1.16 -23.79 -16.17
N GLU A 184 -0.38 -23.78 -15.09
CA GLU A 184 0.86 -23.01 -15.00
C GLU A 184 0.66 -21.50 -15.29
N ALA A 185 -0.48 -20.96 -14.89
CA ALA A 185 -0.80 -19.56 -15.07
C ALA A 185 -0.02 -18.69 -14.09
N SER A 186 0.32 -17.47 -14.51
CA SER A 186 0.86 -16.44 -13.63
C SER A 186 -0.12 -16.07 -12.53
N LEU A 187 0.38 -15.75 -11.34
CA LEU A 187 -0.42 -15.16 -10.28
C LEU A 187 -0.84 -13.73 -10.66
N GLU A 188 -2.13 -13.42 -10.53
CA GLU A 188 -2.72 -12.14 -10.95
C GLU A 188 -3.17 -11.25 -9.79
N SER A 189 -3.14 -11.78 -8.56
CA SER A 189 -3.46 -10.97 -7.40
C SER A 189 -2.48 -9.82 -7.26
N GLU A 190 -2.98 -8.64 -6.98
CA GLU A 190 -2.20 -7.44 -6.66
C GLU A 190 -1.39 -7.57 -5.35
N MET A 191 -1.54 -8.72 -4.66
CA MET A 191 -0.87 -9.06 -3.42
C MET A 191 -0.08 -10.38 -3.50
N SER A 192 0.20 -10.87 -4.70
CA SER A 192 0.78 -12.20 -4.92
C SER A 192 2.14 -12.39 -4.25
N GLY A 193 2.93 -11.34 -4.11
CA GLY A 193 4.24 -11.36 -3.45
C GLY A 193 4.24 -11.78 -1.98
N ASN A 194 3.10 -11.68 -1.28
CA ASN A 194 3.01 -12.08 0.12
C ASN A 194 3.17 -13.60 0.33
N VAL A 195 2.98 -14.43 -0.70
CA VAL A 195 3.25 -15.87 -0.60
C VAL A 195 4.72 -16.17 -0.33
N ILE A 196 5.62 -15.22 -0.62
CA ILE A 196 7.07 -15.33 -0.39
C ILE A 196 7.37 -15.28 1.10
N ASP A 197 6.81 -14.30 1.82
CA ASP A 197 7.00 -14.15 3.27
C ASP A 197 6.30 -15.27 4.04
N LEU A 198 5.11 -15.68 3.56
CA LEU A 198 4.34 -16.77 4.17
C LEU A 198 5.01 -18.14 4.00
N CYS A 199 5.84 -18.32 2.98
CA CYS A 199 6.50 -19.60 2.72
C CYS A 199 7.63 -19.82 3.73
N PRO A 200 7.51 -20.81 4.67
CA PRO A 200 8.50 -21.02 5.72
C PRO A 200 9.82 -21.62 5.21
N VAL A 201 9.92 -21.87 3.90
CA VAL A 201 11.06 -22.49 3.23
C VAL A 201 11.33 -21.82 1.88
N GLY A 202 12.47 -22.10 1.24
CA GLY A 202 12.82 -21.54 -0.05
C GLY A 202 12.11 -22.17 -1.26
N ALA A 203 10.86 -22.62 -1.10
CA ALA A 203 10.04 -23.14 -2.19
C ALA A 203 9.43 -22.03 -3.05
N LEU A 204 9.00 -20.93 -2.42
CA LEU A 204 8.51 -19.72 -3.07
C LEU A 204 9.41 -18.56 -2.62
N THR A 205 10.11 -17.93 -3.56
CA THR A 205 11.04 -16.83 -3.29
C THR A 205 10.85 -15.70 -4.31
N SER A 206 11.41 -14.53 -4.04
CA SER A 206 11.34 -13.39 -4.96
C SER A 206 12.16 -13.67 -6.22
N LYS A 207 11.52 -13.68 -7.40
CA LYS A 207 12.18 -13.87 -8.69
C LYS A 207 13.10 -12.70 -9.05
N PRO A 208 12.70 -11.42 -8.87
CA PRO A 208 13.57 -10.27 -9.12
C PRO A 208 14.79 -10.18 -8.20
N TYR A 209 14.68 -10.70 -6.97
CA TYR A 209 15.77 -10.69 -5.99
C TYR A 209 16.65 -11.96 -6.03
N ALA A 210 16.30 -12.98 -6.83
CA ALA A 210 16.93 -14.28 -6.81
C ALA A 210 18.46 -14.20 -6.98
N PHE A 211 19.21 -14.83 -6.06
CA PHE A 211 20.67 -14.94 -6.04
C PHE A 211 21.45 -13.62 -5.93
N THR A 212 20.82 -12.52 -5.51
CA THR A 212 21.47 -11.19 -5.48
C THR A 212 22.24 -10.92 -4.19
N ALA A 213 21.69 -11.26 -3.03
CA ALA A 213 22.34 -11.04 -1.73
C ALA A 213 21.86 -12.03 -0.66
N ARG A 214 22.63 -12.11 0.44
CA ARG A 214 22.24 -12.84 1.64
C ARG A 214 21.66 -11.88 2.70
N PRO A 215 20.76 -12.36 3.60
CA PRO A 215 20.11 -11.49 4.59
C PRO A 215 21.09 -10.74 5.50
N TRP A 216 22.23 -11.33 5.83
CA TRP A 216 23.26 -10.73 6.69
C TRP A 216 24.13 -9.69 5.99
N GLU A 217 24.07 -9.58 4.65
CA GLU A 217 24.76 -8.54 3.88
C GLU A 217 23.97 -7.23 3.82
N LEU A 218 22.72 -7.25 4.28
CA LEU A 218 21.76 -6.18 4.09
C LEU A 218 21.65 -5.30 5.34
N ARG A 219 21.65 -3.99 5.12
CA ARG A 219 21.21 -3.02 6.13
C ARG A 219 19.71 -2.85 6.01
N LYS A 220 19.01 -3.07 7.12
CA LYS A 220 17.56 -3.00 7.24
C LYS A 220 17.15 -1.64 7.74
N THR A 221 16.21 -0.97 7.07
CA THR A 221 15.66 0.32 7.49
C THR A 221 14.14 0.22 7.49
N GLU A 222 13.52 0.43 8.64
CA GLU A 222 12.07 0.52 8.75
C GLU A 222 11.62 1.89 8.26
N THR A 223 10.60 1.92 7.42
CA THR A 223 10.08 3.13 6.80
C THR A 223 8.62 2.92 6.36
N ILE A 224 8.11 3.78 5.52
CA ILE A 224 6.74 3.70 4.98
C ILE A 224 6.76 3.70 3.46
N ASP A 225 5.72 3.11 2.88
CA ASP A 225 5.47 3.08 1.45
C ASP A 225 4.81 4.37 0.96
N ALA A 226 5.17 4.80 -0.25
CA ALA A 226 4.59 5.94 -0.94
C ALA A 226 3.96 5.58 -2.30
N MET A 227 3.81 4.29 -2.60
CA MET A 227 3.29 3.85 -3.91
C MET A 227 1.77 3.95 -4.03
N ASP A 228 1.08 4.07 -2.92
CA ASP A 228 -0.35 4.38 -2.82
C ASP A 228 -0.62 5.21 -1.55
N ALA A 229 -1.89 5.50 -1.27
CA ALA A 229 -2.28 6.33 -0.14
C ALA A 229 -2.55 5.55 1.16
N VAL A 230 -2.32 4.24 1.18
CA VAL A 230 -2.50 3.44 2.41
C VAL A 230 -1.42 3.76 3.44
N GLY A 231 -0.20 4.09 2.98
CA GLY A 231 0.94 4.33 3.86
C GLY A 231 1.39 3.05 4.55
N SER A 232 1.45 1.94 3.82
CA SER A 232 1.87 0.63 4.35
C SER A 232 3.25 0.74 5.00
N ASN A 233 3.39 0.11 6.17
CA ASN A 233 4.65 0.05 6.89
C ASN A 233 5.56 -0.99 6.21
N ILE A 234 6.79 -0.59 5.90
CA ILE A 234 7.74 -1.39 5.14
C ILE A 234 9.12 -1.42 5.78
N ARG A 235 9.90 -2.41 5.40
CA ARG A 235 11.32 -2.49 5.64
C ARG A 235 12.06 -2.48 4.30
N VAL A 236 12.95 -1.54 4.14
CA VAL A 236 13.82 -1.43 2.96
C VAL A 236 15.18 -2.03 3.27
N ASP A 237 15.57 -3.05 2.54
CA ASP A 237 16.83 -3.76 2.69
C ASP A 237 17.83 -3.27 1.63
N VAL A 238 18.98 -2.75 2.07
CA VAL A 238 19.97 -2.06 1.22
C VAL A 238 21.34 -2.73 1.33
N ARG A 239 22.03 -2.91 0.19
CA ARG A 239 23.44 -3.30 0.12
C ARG A 239 24.26 -2.15 -0.47
N GLY A 240 25.16 -1.58 0.34
CA GLY A 240 25.91 -0.40 -0.06
C GLY A 240 24.99 0.83 -0.22
N ARG A 241 24.73 1.24 -1.46
CA ARG A 241 23.84 2.35 -1.81
C ARG A 241 22.55 1.91 -2.52
N GLU A 242 22.42 0.64 -2.82
CA GLU A 242 21.37 0.10 -3.68
C GLU A 242 20.29 -0.58 -2.84
N VAL A 243 19.04 -0.24 -3.11
CA VAL A 243 17.87 -0.93 -2.55
C VAL A 243 17.77 -2.30 -3.22
N MET A 244 17.79 -3.36 -2.42
CA MET A 244 17.82 -4.73 -2.90
C MET A 244 16.44 -5.40 -2.86
N ARG A 245 15.62 -5.06 -1.86
CA ARG A 245 14.24 -5.54 -1.69
C ARG A 245 13.47 -4.68 -0.72
N ILE A 246 12.14 -4.77 -0.80
CA ILE A 246 11.19 -4.16 0.12
C ILE A 246 10.30 -5.26 0.68
N LEU A 247 10.14 -5.28 2.00
CA LEU A 247 9.35 -6.25 2.74
C LEU A 247 8.32 -5.54 3.61
N PRO A 248 7.18 -6.17 3.97
CA PRO A 248 6.24 -5.58 4.92
C PRO A 248 6.85 -5.52 6.32
N ARG A 249 6.34 -4.59 7.11
CA ARG A 249 6.50 -4.48 8.55
C ARG A 249 5.11 -4.45 9.17
N ASP A 250 4.94 -5.17 10.27
CA ASP A 250 3.65 -5.32 10.93
C ASP A 250 3.13 -3.97 11.45
N ASN A 251 1.89 -3.65 11.07
CA ASN A 251 1.12 -2.56 11.64
C ASN A 251 -0.37 -2.90 11.60
N GLU A 252 -0.93 -3.32 12.73
CA GLU A 252 -2.32 -3.73 12.87
C GLU A 252 -3.33 -2.67 12.41
N ALA A 253 -3.00 -1.40 12.60
CA ALA A 253 -3.88 -0.30 12.26
C ALA A 253 -3.91 0.00 10.75
N VAL A 254 -2.84 -0.32 10.00
CA VAL A 254 -2.66 0.09 8.60
C VAL A 254 -2.68 -1.11 7.66
N ASN A 255 -1.59 -1.85 7.57
CA ASN A 255 -1.40 -2.91 6.57
C ASN A 255 -1.39 -4.32 7.16
N GLU A 256 -1.61 -4.48 8.47
CA GLU A 256 -1.35 -5.75 9.15
C GLU A 256 0.09 -6.21 8.84
N GLU A 257 0.27 -7.31 8.16
CA GLU A 257 1.56 -7.83 7.69
C GLU A 257 1.63 -7.93 6.14
N TRP A 258 0.66 -7.32 5.45
CA TRP A 258 0.53 -7.44 4.01
C TRP A 258 1.16 -6.26 3.26
N LEU A 259 1.58 -6.52 2.03
CA LEU A 259 2.10 -5.50 1.13
C LEU A 259 1.59 -5.73 -0.30
N SER A 260 1.29 -4.65 -1.01
CA SER A 260 0.93 -4.74 -2.42
C SER A 260 2.15 -5.11 -3.28
N ASP A 261 1.92 -5.79 -4.40
CA ASP A 261 3.02 -6.19 -5.30
C ASP A 261 3.76 -4.98 -5.87
N LYS A 262 3.06 -3.89 -6.13
CA LYS A 262 3.66 -2.63 -6.55
C LYS A 262 4.62 -2.09 -5.49
N SER A 263 4.19 -1.96 -4.25
CA SER A 263 5.02 -1.49 -3.12
C SER A 263 6.23 -2.39 -2.88
N ARG A 264 6.05 -3.71 -3.04
CA ARG A 264 7.10 -4.71 -2.80
C ARG A 264 8.18 -4.74 -3.87
N PHE A 265 7.82 -4.57 -5.15
CA PHE A 265 8.71 -4.88 -6.27
C PHE A 265 9.15 -3.67 -7.11
N VAL A 266 8.66 -2.48 -6.79
CA VAL A 266 9.00 -1.25 -7.53
C VAL A 266 10.47 -0.82 -7.35
N TRP A 267 11.22 -1.45 -6.47
CA TRP A 267 12.55 -1.03 -6.05
C TRP A 267 13.59 -1.01 -7.18
N ASP A 268 13.45 -1.83 -8.22
CA ASP A 268 14.33 -1.78 -9.40
C ASP A 268 14.15 -0.45 -10.19
N GLY A 269 12.94 0.12 -10.16
CA GLY A 269 12.65 1.44 -10.72
C GLY A 269 13.38 2.58 -10.01
N LEU A 270 13.74 2.41 -8.72
CA LEU A 270 14.48 3.43 -7.96
C LEU A 270 15.88 3.73 -8.56
N ASN A 271 16.46 2.81 -9.31
CA ASN A 271 17.76 2.96 -9.93
C ASN A 271 17.69 3.29 -11.44
N THR A 272 16.49 3.33 -12.02
CA THR A 272 16.26 3.51 -13.45
C THR A 272 15.67 4.90 -13.71
N GLN A 273 16.08 5.57 -14.79
CA GLN A 273 15.63 6.91 -15.17
C GLN A 273 15.80 7.97 -14.06
N ARG A 274 16.80 7.82 -13.22
CA ARG A 274 17.07 8.74 -12.10
C ARG A 274 17.62 10.07 -12.59
N LEU A 275 17.05 11.14 -12.08
CA LEU A 275 17.60 12.49 -12.20
C LEU A 275 18.70 12.65 -11.16
N ASP A 276 19.93 12.84 -11.61
CA ASP A 276 21.13 12.90 -10.77
C ASP A 276 21.80 14.28 -10.73
N ARG A 277 21.42 15.20 -11.61
CA ARG A 277 21.92 16.58 -11.71
C ARG A 277 20.89 17.50 -12.33
N PRO A 278 21.05 18.83 -12.22
CA PRO A 278 20.19 19.78 -12.92
C PRO A 278 20.35 19.72 -14.44
N TYR A 279 19.25 20.05 -15.16
CA TYR A 279 19.24 20.17 -16.62
C TYR A 279 18.55 21.46 -17.04
N LEU A 280 19.02 22.04 -18.15
CA LEU A 280 18.40 23.16 -18.85
C LEU A 280 18.05 22.76 -20.27
N ARG A 281 16.94 23.24 -20.78
CA ARG A 281 16.58 23.10 -22.19
C ARG A 281 17.25 24.21 -23.01
N VAL A 282 18.16 23.80 -23.90
CA VAL A 282 18.87 24.67 -24.85
C VAL A 282 18.66 24.07 -26.25
N ASP A 283 18.17 24.86 -27.19
CA ASP A 283 17.88 24.42 -28.57
C ASP A 283 17.04 23.12 -28.61
N ASP A 284 15.95 23.09 -27.85
CA ASP A 284 15.02 21.95 -27.68
C ASP A 284 15.61 20.67 -27.09
N LYS A 285 16.82 20.73 -26.53
CA LYS A 285 17.51 19.59 -25.91
C LYS A 285 17.80 19.85 -24.44
N LEU A 286 17.52 18.90 -23.60
CA LEU A 286 17.94 18.92 -22.21
C LEU A 286 19.45 18.71 -22.11
N GLN A 287 20.17 19.67 -21.55
CA GLN A 287 21.60 19.66 -21.32
C GLN A 287 21.89 19.70 -19.82
N ALA A 288 22.83 18.85 -19.38
CA ALA A 288 23.27 18.85 -17.99
C ALA A 288 23.89 20.19 -17.61
N THR A 289 23.59 20.68 -16.41
CA THR A 289 24.10 21.92 -15.86
C THR A 289 24.39 21.79 -14.37
N ASP A 290 24.79 22.88 -13.73
CA ASP A 290 24.95 22.97 -12.26
C ASP A 290 23.78 23.70 -11.59
N TRP A 291 23.73 23.63 -10.27
CA TRP A 291 22.67 24.28 -9.47
C TRP A 291 22.59 25.79 -9.66
N PRO A 292 23.73 26.57 -9.60
CA PRO A 292 23.69 28.00 -9.82
C PRO A 292 23.11 28.38 -11.18
N SER A 293 23.57 27.75 -12.26
CA SER A 293 23.10 28.04 -13.63
C SER A 293 21.60 27.72 -13.80
N ALA A 294 21.11 26.62 -13.17
CA ALA A 294 19.68 26.29 -13.18
C ALA A 294 18.85 27.34 -12.41
N PHE A 295 19.33 27.80 -11.26
CA PHE A 295 18.66 28.86 -10.50
C PHE A 295 18.69 30.21 -11.18
N ASP A 296 19.82 30.60 -11.84
CA ASP A 296 19.92 31.80 -12.67
C ASP A 296 18.87 31.79 -13.80
N ALA A 297 18.69 30.68 -14.48
CA ALA A 297 17.69 30.56 -15.54
C ALA A 297 16.25 30.72 -15.00
N ILE A 298 15.95 30.17 -13.84
CA ILE A 298 14.65 30.34 -13.16
C ILE A 298 14.45 31.81 -12.76
N ALA A 299 15.44 32.43 -12.12
CA ALA A 299 15.37 33.82 -11.68
C ALA A 299 15.16 34.78 -12.86
N ALA A 300 15.98 34.63 -13.92
CA ALA A 300 15.84 35.44 -15.13
C ALA A 300 14.46 35.31 -15.78
N ARG A 301 13.86 34.12 -15.74
CA ARG A 301 12.50 33.89 -16.26
C ARG A 301 11.43 34.56 -15.42
N LEU A 302 11.54 34.50 -14.08
CA LEU A 302 10.60 35.12 -13.17
C LEU A 302 10.68 36.65 -13.21
N GLU A 303 11.87 37.24 -13.36
CA GLU A 303 12.09 38.68 -13.53
C GLU A 303 11.56 39.20 -14.86
N ALA A 304 11.75 38.45 -15.96
CA ALA A 304 11.32 38.84 -17.30
C ALA A 304 9.84 38.55 -17.56
N GLY A 305 9.21 37.69 -16.75
CA GLY A 305 7.82 37.25 -16.96
C GLY A 305 6.80 38.30 -16.59
N SER A 306 5.87 38.58 -17.51
CA SER A 306 4.71 39.45 -17.24
C SER A 306 3.50 38.66 -16.71
N GLY A 307 3.59 37.32 -16.65
CA GLY A 307 2.50 36.44 -16.23
C GLY A 307 2.68 35.90 -14.81
N GLN A 308 1.65 35.23 -14.33
CA GLN A 308 1.63 34.65 -13.01
C GLN A 308 2.43 33.30 -12.97
N VAL A 309 2.88 32.97 -11.77
CA VAL A 309 3.53 31.68 -11.47
C VAL A 309 2.52 30.73 -10.83
N ALA A 310 2.57 29.45 -11.13
CA ALA A 310 1.74 28.42 -10.48
C ALA A 310 2.59 27.23 -10.06
N ALA A 311 2.09 26.40 -9.12
CA ALA A 311 2.73 25.18 -8.71
C ALA A 311 1.72 24.03 -8.57
N LEU A 312 2.10 22.85 -9.05
CA LEU A 312 1.35 21.61 -8.93
C LEU A 312 2.21 20.55 -8.24
N ALA A 313 1.66 19.90 -7.22
CA ALA A 313 2.32 18.82 -6.52
C ALA A 313 1.79 17.45 -6.97
N GLY A 314 2.68 16.50 -7.14
CA GLY A 314 2.39 15.14 -7.58
C GLY A 314 2.16 14.14 -6.43
N ASP A 315 2.07 12.87 -6.80
CA ASP A 315 1.60 11.81 -5.90
C ASP A 315 2.64 11.35 -4.87
N LEU A 316 3.94 11.42 -5.19
CA LEU A 316 5.03 10.84 -4.38
C LEU A 316 5.78 11.88 -3.52
N VAL A 317 5.27 13.10 -3.43
CA VAL A 317 5.93 14.20 -2.74
C VAL A 317 5.61 14.21 -1.25
N CYS A 318 6.57 14.62 -0.43
CA CYS A 318 6.42 14.67 1.02
C CYS A 318 5.77 15.98 1.50
N THR A 319 5.26 15.95 2.73
CA THR A 319 4.57 17.10 3.35
C THR A 319 5.49 18.30 3.53
N GLU A 320 6.75 18.08 3.98
CA GLU A 320 7.74 19.15 4.16
C GLU A 320 8.08 19.86 2.84
N GLY A 321 8.21 19.09 1.75
CA GLY A 321 8.47 19.67 0.42
C GLY A 321 7.30 20.53 -0.07
N GLN A 322 6.07 20.07 0.13
CA GLN A 322 4.88 20.83 -0.19
C GLN A 322 4.77 22.11 0.66
N PHE A 323 5.02 22.00 1.97
CA PHE A 323 5.05 23.18 2.86
C PHE A 323 6.11 24.20 2.44
N ALA A 324 7.33 23.75 2.11
CA ALA A 324 8.41 24.63 1.66
C ALA A 324 8.08 25.33 0.34
N LEU A 325 7.52 24.60 -0.64
CA LEU A 325 7.10 25.17 -1.91
C LEU A 325 5.93 26.18 -1.73
N LYS A 326 4.92 25.82 -0.91
CA LYS A 326 3.84 26.74 -0.56
C LYS A 326 4.38 28.05 0.03
N SER A 327 5.28 27.96 1.01
CA SER A 327 5.90 29.12 1.64
C SER A 327 6.69 29.98 0.63
N LEU A 328 7.35 29.36 -0.35
CA LEU A 328 8.00 30.08 -1.45
C LEU A 328 6.99 30.80 -2.33
N MET A 329 5.90 30.12 -2.73
CA MET A 329 4.85 30.70 -3.56
C MET A 329 4.15 31.90 -2.88
N GLU A 330 3.93 31.82 -1.56
CA GLU A 330 3.40 32.93 -0.76
C GLU A 330 4.34 34.13 -0.79
N LYS A 331 5.66 33.94 -0.65
CA LYS A 331 6.65 35.02 -0.75
C LYS A 331 6.75 35.60 -2.17
N LEU A 332 6.47 34.81 -3.19
CA LEU A 332 6.36 35.26 -4.60
C LEU A 332 5.00 35.91 -4.90
N GLY A 333 4.06 35.94 -3.95
CA GLY A 333 2.73 36.53 -4.09
C GLY A 333 1.81 35.73 -5.01
N SER A 334 2.02 34.44 -5.20
CA SER A 334 1.17 33.61 -6.05
C SER A 334 0.21 32.73 -5.25
N PRO A 335 -1.12 32.83 -5.50
CA PRO A 335 -2.11 31.95 -4.88
C PRO A 335 -2.41 30.68 -5.69
N HIS A 336 -1.71 30.42 -6.81
CA HIS A 336 -2.00 29.33 -7.74
C HIS A 336 -1.26 28.06 -7.36
N LEU A 337 -1.85 27.27 -6.47
CA LEU A 337 -1.30 26.03 -5.91
C LEU A 337 -2.33 24.91 -5.97
N ASP A 338 -1.95 23.69 -6.30
CA ASP A 338 -2.81 22.53 -6.12
C ASP A 338 -2.02 21.22 -5.96
N CYS A 339 -2.35 20.42 -4.93
CA CYS A 339 -1.83 19.07 -4.74
C CYS A 339 -2.74 17.99 -5.36
N ARG A 340 -3.83 18.36 -6.00
CA ARG A 340 -4.79 17.45 -6.62
C ARG A 340 -4.53 17.38 -8.13
N GLN A 341 -3.40 16.76 -8.52
CA GLN A 341 -2.99 16.71 -9.93
C GLN A 341 -4.00 16.01 -10.86
N ASP A 342 -4.92 15.18 -10.31
CA ASP A 342 -6.04 14.53 -11.01
C ASP A 342 -7.26 15.47 -11.14
N GLY A 343 -7.25 16.64 -10.51
CA GLY A 343 -8.33 17.61 -10.53
C GLY A 343 -9.49 17.32 -9.58
N ALA A 344 -9.30 16.43 -8.59
CA ALA A 344 -10.32 16.08 -7.59
C ALA A 344 -10.93 17.31 -6.90
N LYS A 345 -12.26 17.35 -6.80
CA LYS A 345 -13.02 18.47 -6.24
C LYS A 345 -13.26 18.31 -4.75
N LEU A 346 -12.17 18.31 -3.99
CA LEU A 346 -12.16 18.23 -2.53
C LEU A 346 -11.83 19.58 -1.90
N SER A 347 -12.59 19.99 -0.89
CA SER A 347 -12.37 21.23 -0.14
C SER A 347 -13.07 21.18 1.21
N GLY A 348 -12.77 22.15 2.09
CA GLY A 348 -13.39 22.25 3.41
C GLY A 348 -12.57 21.63 4.53
N PRO A 349 -13.20 21.30 5.68
CA PRO A 349 -12.50 20.78 6.84
C PRO A 349 -11.85 19.41 6.55
N ARG A 350 -10.91 19.05 7.41
CA ARG A 350 -10.11 17.83 7.28
C ARG A 350 -10.95 16.57 7.10
N ALA A 351 -12.07 16.46 7.78
CA ALA A 351 -13.02 15.35 7.66
C ALA A 351 -13.60 15.16 6.24
N ASN A 352 -13.55 16.17 5.38
CA ASN A 352 -14.02 16.07 4.00
C ASN A 352 -13.12 15.24 3.10
N TYR A 353 -11.87 15.02 3.49
CA TYR A 353 -10.90 14.32 2.64
C TYR A 353 -10.19 13.15 3.30
N LEU A 354 -10.64 12.72 4.47
CA LEU A 354 -10.05 11.57 5.15
C LEU A 354 -10.88 10.29 5.01
N PHE A 355 -10.23 9.19 5.23
CA PHE A 355 -10.85 7.90 5.53
C PHE A 355 -11.19 7.89 7.04
N ASN A 356 -12.32 8.51 7.39
CA ASN A 356 -12.63 8.90 8.77
C ASN A 356 -12.84 7.76 9.75
N THR A 357 -13.27 6.57 9.30
CA THR A 357 -13.35 5.38 10.18
C THR A 357 -11.98 4.92 10.66
N GLY A 358 -10.90 5.36 10.00
CA GLY A 358 -9.63 4.65 10.02
C GLY A 358 -9.68 3.35 9.21
N ILE A 359 -8.51 2.87 8.77
CA ILE A 359 -8.41 1.65 7.97
C ILE A 359 -8.86 0.43 8.80
N ALA A 360 -8.46 0.36 10.06
CA ALA A 360 -8.90 -0.71 10.97
C ALA A 360 -10.41 -0.69 11.24
N GLY A 361 -11.03 0.49 11.24
CA GLY A 361 -12.47 0.65 11.46
C GLY A 361 -13.37 -0.01 10.41
N ILE A 362 -12.82 -0.43 9.27
CA ILE A 362 -13.55 -1.26 8.29
C ILE A 362 -14.10 -2.53 8.95
N GLU A 363 -13.36 -3.10 9.91
CA GLU A 363 -13.74 -4.35 10.59
C GLU A 363 -14.93 -4.17 11.54
N ASP A 364 -15.21 -2.95 11.98
CA ASP A 364 -16.35 -2.61 12.85
C ASP A 364 -17.63 -2.27 12.07
N SER A 365 -17.53 -2.10 10.75
CA SER A 365 -18.65 -1.74 9.88
C SER A 365 -19.57 -2.92 9.61
N ASP A 366 -20.86 -2.67 9.41
CA ASP A 366 -21.88 -3.70 9.13
C ASP A 366 -22.61 -3.52 7.79
N ALA A 367 -22.34 -2.43 7.03
CA ALA A 367 -22.76 -2.25 5.64
C ALA A 367 -21.82 -1.30 4.90
N LEU A 368 -21.55 -1.57 3.61
CA LEU A 368 -20.60 -0.78 2.79
C LEU A 368 -21.22 -0.36 1.47
N LEU A 369 -21.03 0.93 1.13
CA LEU A 369 -21.30 1.48 -0.20
C LEU A 369 -20.02 2.02 -0.84
N LEU A 370 -19.62 1.47 -1.98
CA LEU A 370 -18.50 1.93 -2.80
C LEU A 370 -19.01 2.91 -3.88
N ILE A 371 -18.42 4.09 -4.01
CA ILE A 371 -18.84 5.12 -4.97
C ILE A 371 -17.64 5.57 -5.80
N GLY A 372 -17.63 5.20 -7.08
CA GLY A 372 -16.59 5.60 -8.05
C GLY A 372 -15.17 5.22 -7.62
N THR A 373 -15.01 4.03 -7.03
CA THR A 373 -13.73 3.48 -6.57
C THR A 373 -13.61 2.00 -6.90
N ASN A 374 -12.38 1.56 -7.11
CA ASN A 374 -11.98 0.15 -7.17
C ASN A 374 -10.88 -0.09 -6.13
N PRO A 375 -11.22 -0.39 -4.87
CA PRO A 375 -10.23 -0.56 -3.81
C PRO A 375 -9.18 -1.64 -4.10
N ARG A 376 -9.52 -2.69 -4.89
CA ARG A 376 -8.58 -3.73 -5.30
C ARG A 376 -7.35 -3.15 -6.03
N LEU A 377 -7.56 -2.18 -6.92
CA LEU A 377 -6.48 -1.56 -7.70
C LEU A 377 -5.93 -0.29 -7.06
N GLU A 378 -6.77 0.47 -6.34
CA GLU A 378 -6.41 1.75 -5.75
C GLU A 378 -5.66 1.59 -4.41
N ALA A 379 -6.04 0.55 -3.62
CA ALA A 379 -5.51 0.28 -2.28
C ALA A 379 -5.63 -1.22 -1.94
N ALA A 380 -4.82 -2.06 -2.57
CA ALA A 380 -4.95 -3.52 -2.52
C ALA A 380 -4.97 -4.09 -1.09
N VAL A 381 -4.16 -3.55 -0.19
CA VAL A 381 -4.09 -3.97 1.22
C VAL A 381 -5.38 -3.60 1.97
N LEU A 382 -5.92 -2.40 1.73
CA LEU A 382 -7.22 -1.98 2.29
C LEU A 382 -8.36 -2.86 1.74
N ASN A 383 -8.30 -3.22 0.46
CA ASN A 383 -9.27 -4.14 -0.15
C ASN A 383 -9.25 -5.53 0.52
N ALA A 384 -8.07 -6.04 0.87
CA ALA A 384 -7.94 -7.29 1.63
C ALA A 384 -8.62 -7.19 3.00
N ARG A 385 -8.58 -6.03 3.66
CA ARG A 385 -9.28 -5.78 4.92
C ARG A 385 -10.81 -5.72 4.74
N ILE A 386 -11.32 -5.13 3.66
CA ILE A 386 -12.74 -5.21 3.30
C ILE A 386 -13.14 -6.67 3.11
N ARG A 387 -12.33 -7.45 2.38
CA ARG A 387 -12.55 -8.87 2.19
C ARG A 387 -12.56 -9.65 3.51
N LYS A 388 -11.62 -9.37 4.41
CA LYS A 388 -11.57 -9.97 5.77
C LYS A 388 -12.90 -9.72 6.52
N ARG A 389 -13.42 -8.48 6.48
CA ARG A 389 -14.70 -8.15 7.10
C ARG A 389 -15.88 -8.87 6.42
N TRP A 390 -15.88 -8.96 5.08
CA TRP A 390 -16.90 -9.67 4.31
C TRP A 390 -16.93 -11.17 4.65
N LEU A 391 -15.78 -11.82 4.79
CA LEU A 391 -15.68 -13.24 5.17
C LEU A 391 -16.22 -13.52 6.58
N ALA A 392 -16.21 -12.55 7.48
CA ALA A 392 -16.82 -12.66 8.80
C ALA A 392 -18.37 -12.75 8.74
N GLY A 393 -18.98 -12.48 7.57
CA GLY A 393 -20.39 -12.57 7.31
C GLY A 393 -21.22 -11.34 7.71
N ASN A 394 -22.49 -11.33 7.30
CA ASN A 394 -23.44 -10.24 7.58
C ASN A 394 -22.90 -8.85 7.23
N PHE A 395 -22.29 -8.72 6.05
CA PHE A 395 -21.72 -7.47 5.56
C PHE A 395 -22.14 -7.23 4.11
N PRO A 396 -23.35 -6.66 3.88
CA PRO A 396 -23.81 -6.32 2.54
C PRO A 396 -22.95 -5.20 1.95
N ILE A 397 -22.50 -5.41 0.72
CA ILE A 397 -21.70 -4.44 -0.03
C ILE A 397 -22.42 -4.09 -1.33
N ALA A 398 -22.59 -2.79 -1.60
CA ALA A 398 -23.02 -2.29 -2.89
C ALA A 398 -21.97 -1.38 -3.52
N ALA A 399 -21.98 -1.28 -4.84
CA ALA A 399 -21.09 -0.43 -5.59
C ALA A 399 -21.83 0.37 -6.68
N ILE A 400 -21.46 1.65 -6.80
CA ILE A 400 -21.85 2.52 -7.91
C ILE A 400 -20.60 2.79 -8.74
N GLY A 401 -20.56 2.23 -9.94
CA GLY A 401 -19.42 2.30 -10.86
C GLY A 401 -19.46 1.19 -11.89
N GLN A 402 -18.36 0.98 -12.59
CA GLN A 402 -18.25 -0.11 -13.55
C GLN A 402 -18.09 -1.45 -12.80
N PRO A 403 -18.85 -2.50 -13.19
CA PRO A 403 -18.68 -3.83 -12.62
C PRO A 403 -17.25 -4.34 -12.80
N THR A 404 -16.67 -4.81 -11.70
CA THR A 404 -15.31 -5.34 -11.65
C THR A 404 -15.22 -6.43 -10.58
N ASP A 405 -14.21 -7.29 -10.67
CA ASP A 405 -13.89 -8.25 -9.62
C ASP A 405 -13.19 -7.55 -8.46
N LEU A 406 -13.87 -7.46 -7.32
CA LEU A 406 -13.37 -6.88 -6.05
C LEU A 406 -12.81 -7.93 -5.11
N THR A 407 -12.80 -9.22 -5.49
CA THR A 407 -12.41 -10.38 -4.69
C THR A 407 -13.41 -10.77 -3.59
N TYR A 408 -14.54 -10.10 -3.51
CA TYR A 408 -15.69 -10.38 -2.64
C TYR A 408 -16.98 -10.02 -3.36
N ASP A 409 -18.11 -10.56 -2.89
CA ASP A 409 -19.39 -10.27 -3.51
C ASP A 409 -19.84 -8.83 -3.20
N ALA A 410 -20.16 -8.08 -4.24
CA ALA A 410 -20.72 -6.75 -4.16
C ALA A 410 -21.85 -6.60 -5.18
N GLU A 411 -22.96 -5.97 -4.80
CA GLU A 411 -24.06 -5.65 -5.69
C GLU A 411 -23.76 -4.36 -6.46
N PHE A 412 -23.55 -4.44 -7.77
CA PHE A 412 -23.40 -3.26 -8.63
C PHE A 412 -24.79 -2.67 -8.92
N ILE A 413 -25.15 -1.63 -8.17
CA ILE A 413 -26.51 -1.05 -8.14
C ILE A 413 -26.73 0.06 -9.18
N GLY A 414 -25.65 0.52 -9.83
CA GLY A 414 -25.69 1.53 -10.87
C GLY A 414 -24.31 2.02 -11.26
N ALA A 415 -24.24 2.94 -12.22
CA ALA A 415 -22.98 3.33 -12.84
C ALA A 415 -22.51 4.76 -12.49
N GLY A 416 -23.40 5.65 -12.04
CA GLY A 416 -23.04 7.06 -11.88
C GLY A 416 -23.96 7.85 -10.93
N PRO A 417 -23.91 9.18 -10.97
CA PRO A 417 -24.55 10.07 -10.00
C PRO A 417 -26.07 9.92 -9.87
N GLN A 418 -26.75 9.46 -10.92
CA GLN A 418 -28.20 9.24 -10.85
C GLN A 418 -28.58 8.20 -9.80
N THR A 419 -27.85 7.10 -9.73
CA THR A 419 -28.09 6.04 -8.70
C THR A 419 -27.84 6.59 -7.29
N LEU A 420 -26.82 7.43 -7.12
CA LEU A 420 -26.58 8.11 -5.84
C LEU A 420 -27.75 9.03 -5.45
N ALA A 421 -28.30 9.76 -6.40
CA ALA A 421 -29.50 10.58 -6.19
C ALA A 421 -30.72 9.74 -5.77
N GLU A 422 -30.95 8.59 -6.42
CA GLU A 422 -32.02 7.66 -6.07
C GLU A 422 -31.86 7.11 -4.63
N LEU A 423 -30.63 6.82 -4.20
CA LEU A 423 -30.34 6.44 -2.80
C LEU A 423 -30.66 7.57 -1.83
N VAL A 424 -30.23 8.81 -2.15
CA VAL A 424 -30.53 10.01 -1.32
C VAL A 424 -32.04 10.21 -1.20
N GLU A 425 -32.78 10.01 -2.28
CA GLU A 425 -34.25 10.14 -2.28
C GLU A 425 -34.97 8.96 -1.58
N GLY A 426 -34.25 7.85 -1.31
CA GLY A 426 -34.83 6.62 -0.73
C GLY A 426 -35.63 5.79 -1.74
N LYS A 427 -35.35 5.97 -3.02
CA LYS A 427 -36.01 5.22 -4.11
C LYS A 427 -35.32 3.89 -4.43
N HIS A 428 -34.09 3.68 -3.97
CA HIS A 428 -33.34 2.44 -4.16
C HIS A 428 -33.31 1.62 -2.88
N GLY A 429 -33.53 0.30 -2.99
CA GLY A 429 -33.65 -0.61 -1.83
C GLY A 429 -32.43 -0.68 -0.92
N PHE A 430 -31.23 -0.42 -1.43
CA PHE A 430 -30.01 -0.41 -0.63
C PHE A 430 -29.96 0.75 0.39
N ALA A 431 -30.73 1.84 0.17
CA ALA A 431 -30.87 2.91 1.17
C ALA A 431 -31.50 2.40 2.49
N ASP A 432 -32.41 1.43 2.40
CA ASP A 432 -32.99 0.77 3.59
C ASP A 432 -31.97 -0.13 4.31
N VAL A 433 -31.05 -0.76 3.58
CA VAL A 433 -29.96 -1.55 4.16
C VAL A 433 -29.05 -0.64 4.97
N LEU A 434 -28.60 0.46 4.37
CA LEU A 434 -27.76 1.45 5.05
C LEU A 434 -28.41 2.06 6.28
N SER A 435 -29.73 2.36 6.20
CA SER A 435 -30.47 2.99 7.33
C SER A 435 -30.75 2.03 8.49
N LYS A 436 -30.67 0.71 8.27
CA LYS A 436 -30.88 -0.32 9.32
C LYS A 436 -29.57 -0.79 9.93
N ALA A 437 -28.45 -0.51 9.29
CA ALA A 437 -27.13 -0.84 9.80
C ALA A 437 -26.79 0.01 11.04
N GLU A 438 -26.05 -0.57 11.97
CA GLU A 438 -25.63 0.13 13.20
C GLU A 438 -24.38 1.00 12.92
N ARG A 439 -23.49 0.50 12.06
CA ARG A 439 -22.24 1.17 11.64
C ARG A 439 -22.08 1.14 10.12
N PRO A 440 -23.00 1.76 9.37
CA PRO A 440 -22.88 1.83 7.93
C PRO A 440 -21.71 2.72 7.51
N MET A 441 -21.06 2.39 6.39
CA MET A 441 -20.00 3.23 5.83
C MET A 441 -20.13 3.37 4.32
N LEU A 442 -19.59 4.46 3.79
CA LEU A 442 -19.32 4.61 2.37
C LEU A 442 -17.83 4.88 2.11
N ILE A 443 -17.36 4.51 0.93
CA ILE A 443 -16.04 4.87 0.41
C ILE A 443 -16.24 5.61 -0.90
N LEU A 444 -15.86 6.91 -0.90
CA LEU A 444 -15.93 7.78 -2.06
C LEU A 444 -14.55 7.88 -2.70
N GLY A 445 -14.42 7.42 -3.94
CA GLY A 445 -13.16 7.37 -4.66
C GLY A 445 -12.94 8.53 -5.63
N GLN A 446 -11.73 8.58 -6.17
CA GLN A 446 -11.31 9.64 -7.09
C GLN A 446 -12.05 9.59 -8.43
N GLY A 447 -12.57 8.42 -8.85
CA GLY A 447 -13.42 8.29 -10.05
C GLY A 447 -14.73 9.07 -9.97
N ALA A 448 -15.20 9.35 -8.76
CA ALA A 448 -16.34 10.23 -8.51
C ALA A 448 -15.92 11.69 -8.29
N LEU A 449 -14.75 11.93 -7.69
CA LEU A 449 -14.30 13.25 -7.24
C LEU A 449 -13.50 14.03 -8.28
N ALA A 450 -12.78 13.36 -9.19
CA ALA A 450 -11.97 14.03 -10.22
C ALA A 450 -12.77 14.53 -11.42
N ARG A 451 -14.10 14.40 -11.40
CA ARG A 451 -15.03 14.89 -12.40
C ARG A 451 -15.26 16.40 -12.25
N SER A 452 -15.74 17.05 -13.31
CA SER A 452 -16.13 18.47 -13.25
C SER A 452 -17.24 18.75 -12.23
N ASP A 453 -18.16 17.79 -12.05
CA ASP A 453 -19.26 17.81 -11.09
C ASP A 453 -18.93 17.13 -9.75
N GLY A 454 -17.67 16.77 -9.51
CA GLY A 454 -17.22 16.04 -8.32
C GLY A 454 -17.64 16.64 -6.98
N ALA A 455 -17.69 17.98 -6.88
CA ALA A 455 -18.20 18.66 -5.67
C ALA A 455 -19.70 18.40 -5.43
N GLY A 456 -20.49 18.28 -6.49
CA GLY A 456 -21.91 17.91 -6.41
C GLY A 456 -22.10 16.44 -6.00
N VAL A 457 -21.27 15.55 -6.55
CA VAL A 457 -21.26 14.13 -6.14
C VAL A 457 -20.88 13.99 -4.67
N PHE A 458 -19.86 14.73 -4.21
CA PHE A 458 -19.50 14.77 -2.78
C PHE A 458 -20.67 15.24 -1.92
N ALA A 459 -21.36 16.33 -2.31
CA ALA A 459 -22.50 16.85 -1.56
C ALA A 459 -23.65 15.85 -1.47
N GLN A 460 -23.91 15.06 -2.52
CA GLN A 460 -24.92 13.99 -2.49
C GLN A 460 -24.47 12.82 -1.62
N ALA A 461 -23.21 12.40 -1.70
CA ALA A 461 -22.68 11.33 -0.84
C ALA A 461 -22.77 11.73 0.65
N LEU A 462 -22.45 12.98 0.97
CA LEU A 462 -22.60 13.51 2.33
C LEU A 462 -24.07 13.56 2.78
N ALA A 463 -24.98 13.99 1.90
CA ALA A 463 -26.41 14.00 2.21
C ALA A 463 -26.95 12.57 2.47
N LEU A 464 -26.47 11.58 1.71
CA LEU A 464 -26.79 10.16 1.96
C LEU A 464 -26.27 9.73 3.33
N ALA A 465 -25.00 10.02 3.63
CA ALA A 465 -24.36 9.65 4.89
C ALA A 465 -25.10 10.21 6.12
N GLN A 466 -25.51 11.49 6.04
CA GLN A 466 -26.30 12.15 7.08
C GLN A 466 -27.70 11.52 7.23
N LYS A 467 -28.35 11.18 6.11
CA LYS A 467 -29.71 10.60 6.11
C LYS A 467 -29.74 9.19 6.64
N THR A 468 -28.71 8.40 6.40
CA THR A 468 -28.64 6.98 6.76
C THR A 468 -27.93 6.71 8.09
N GLY A 469 -27.53 7.75 8.83
CA GLY A 469 -26.89 7.59 10.14
C GLY A 469 -25.42 7.17 10.08
N MET A 470 -24.75 7.31 8.94
CA MET A 470 -23.31 7.03 8.81
C MET A 470 -22.43 7.96 9.63
N ILE A 471 -22.97 9.12 10.03
CA ILE A 471 -22.27 10.12 10.85
C ILE A 471 -23.03 10.30 12.14
N SER A 472 -22.41 9.92 13.25
CA SER A 472 -22.92 10.07 14.62
C SER A 472 -21.79 10.49 15.56
N ASP A 473 -22.10 10.63 16.85
CA ASP A 473 -21.10 11.02 17.87
C ASP A 473 -19.97 9.97 18.01
N ASP A 474 -20.30 8.67 17.84
CA ASP A 474 -19.38 7.54 18.04
C ASP A 474 -18.92 6.88 16.72
N TRP A 475 -19.44 7.32 15.57
CA TRP A 475 -19.13 6.71 14.28
C TRP A 475 -19.13 7.74 13.14
N ASN A 476 -18.05 7.74 12.36
CA ASN A 476 -17.97 8.52 11.12
C ASN A 476 -17.67 7.60 9.94
N GLY A 477 -18.71 7.06 9.33
CA GLY A 477 -18.64 6.15 8.17
C GLY A 477 -18.49 6.84 6.82
N PHE A 478 -18.28 8.15 6.77
CA PHE A 478 -17.99 8.88 5.54
C PHE A 478 -16.49 8.85 5.24
N ASN A 479 -16.09 8.12 4.21
CA ASN A 479 -14.68 7.89 3.89
C ASN A 479 -14.35 8.35 2.48
N VAL A 480 -13.18 8.96 2.32
CA VAL A 480 -12.58 9.29 1.03
C VAL A 480 -11.34 8.43 0.83
N LEU A 481 -11.27 7.71 -0.28
CA LEU A 481 -10.10 6.92 -0.65
C LEU A 481 -9.23 7.71 -1.64
N HIS A 482 -7.99 7.96 -1.24
CA HIS A 482 -6.97 8.54 -2.11
C HIS A 482 -6.13 7.48 -2.80
N THR A 483 -5.48 7.89 -3.91
CA THR A 483 -4.51 7.06 -4.65
C THR A 483 -3.08 7.55 -4.49
N ALA A 484 -2.90 8.78 -3.99
CA ALA A 484 -1.63 9.49 -3.91
C ALA A 484 -1.16 9.67 -2.47
N ALA A 485 0.05 9.22 -2.14
CA ALA A 485 0.65 9.33 -0.80
C ALA A 485 0.89 10.79 -0.36
N GLY A 486 1.16 11.70 -1.31
CA GLY A 486 1.40 13.12 -1.03
C GLY A 486 0.13 13.97 -0.83
N ARG A 487 -1.06 13.44 -1.15
CA ARG A 487 -2.30 14.22 -1.24
C ARG A 487 -2.76 14.78 0.09
N VAL A 488 -2.96 13.92 1.08
CA VAL A 488 -3.51 14.32 2.39
C VAL A 488 -2.58 15.29 3.09
N GLY A 489 -1.28 15.03 3.11
CA GLY A 489 -0.27 15.93 3.66
C GLY A 489 -0.27 17.31 2.98
N GLY A 490 -0.42 17.35 1.66
CA GLY A 490 -0.54 18.59 0.91
C GLY A 490 -1.79 19.40 1.27
N MET A 491 -2.92 18.74 1.44
CA MET A 491 -4.15 19.38 1.90
C MET A 491 -4.03 19.87 3.35
N ASP A 492 -3.40 19.09 4.23
CA ASP A 492 -3.19 19.44 5.63
C ASP A 492 -2.30 20.68 5.81
N VAL A 493 -1.28 20.89 4.96
CA VAL A 493 -0.47 22.11 4.97
C VAL A 493 -1.04 23.23 4.11
N GLY A 494 -2.19 23.02 3.48
CA GLY A 494 -2.87 24.01 2.66
C GLY A 494 -2.20 24.29 1.31
N PHE A 495 -1.60 23.25 0.67
CA PHE A 495 -1.12 23.34 -0.71
C PHE A 495 -2.30 23.26 -1.69
N LEU A 496 -3.19 24.24 -1.60
CA LEU A 496 -4.45 24.39 -2.30
C LEU A 496 -4.58 25.82 -2.83
N PRO A 497 -5.50 26.09 -3.80
CA PRO A 497 -5.72 27.44 -4.27
C PRO A 497 -6.02 28.43 -3.15
N GLY A 498 -5.21 29.50 -3.07
CA GLY A 498 -5.44 30.60 -2.16
C GLY A 498 -6.58 31.49 -2.63
N GLU A 499 -6.80 32.67 -1.97
CA GLU A 499 -7.80 33.63 -2.39
C GLU A 499 -7.51 34.15 -3.81
N GLY A 500 -8.46 33.99 -4.74
CA GLY A 500 -8.27 34.28 -6.16
C GLY A 500 -7.35 33.27 -6.90
N GLY A 501 -6.92 32.23 -6.23
CA GLY A 501 -6.10 31.16 -6.80
C GLY A 501 -6.87 30.22 -7.75
N ARG A 502 -6.14 29.54 -8.61
CA ARG A 502 -6.68 28.57 -9.56
C ARG A 502 -6.34 27.15 -9.11
N ASP A 503 -7.30 26.26 -9.25
CA ASP A 503 -7.07 24.81 -9.09
C ASP A 503 -6.30 24.25 -10.30
N ARG A 504 -5.98 22.95 -10.28
CA ARG A 504 -5.23 22.25 -11.36
C ARG A 504 -5.79 22.61 -12.76
N ASN A 505 -7.09 22.55 -12.95
CA ASN A 505 -7.71 22.83 -14.24
C ASN A 505 -7.57 24.30 -14.65
N GLY A 506 -7.82 25.22 -13.71
CA GLY A 506 -7.63 26.63 -13.93
C GLY A 506 -6.15 27.03 -14.15
N ILE A 507 -5.20 26.32 -13.54
CA ILE A 507 -3.76 26.50 -13.81
C ILE A 507 -3.45 26.10 -15.25
N ILE A 508 -3.93 24.95 -15.71
CA ILE A 508 -3.73 24.47 -17.09
C ILE A 508 -4.35 25.43 -18.11
N GLU A 509 -5.57 25.89 -17.86
CA GLU A 509 -6.22 26.89 -18.70
C GLU A 509 -5.41 28.19 -18.73
N GLY A 510 -4.90 28.64 -17.58
CA GLY A 510 -4.04 29.80 -17.47
C GLY A 510 -2.72 29.67 -18.24
N CYS A 511 -2.12 28.46 -18.25
CA CYS A 511 -0.93 28.18 -19.07
C CYS A 511 -1.26 28.26 -20.57
N LYS A 512 -2.41 27.74 -21.01
CA LYS A 512 -2.86 27.79 -22.40
C LYS A 512 -3.19 29.21 -22.86
N SER A 513 -3.80 30.03 -21.99
CA SER A 513 -4.14 31.43 -22.29
C SER A 513 -2.92 32.37 -22.23
N GLY A 514 -1.85 31.97 -21.55
CA GLY A 514 -0.68 32.81 -21.28
C GLY A 514 -0.79 33.67 -20.02
N ASP A 515 -1.89 33.60 -19.27
CA ASP A 515 -2.03 34.26 -17.95
C ASP A 515 -1.01 33.72 -16.94
N ILE A 516 -0.76 32.38 -16.95
CA ILE A 516 0.30 31.73 -16.21
C ILE A 516 1.47 31.50 -17.14
N SER A 517 2.55 32.21 -16.89
CA SER A 517 3.77 32.18 -17.73
C SER A 517 4.82 31.17 -17.23
N THR A 518 4.72 30.75 -15.97
CA THR A 518 5.66 29.79 -15.34
C THR A 518 4.91 28.81 -14.47
N VAL A 519 5.21 27.53 -14.58
CA VAL A 519 4.64 26.48 -13.76
C VAL A 519 5.73 25.59 -13.15
N ILE A 520 5.62 25.36 -11.85
CA ILE A 520 6.47 24.43 -11.08
C ILE A 520 5.71 23.13 -10.95
N LEU A 521 6.26 22.07 -11.53
CA LEU A 521 5.79 20.69 -11.39
C LEU A 521 6.63 19.99 -10.33
N TYR A 522 6.18 19.96 -9.08
CA TYR A 522 6.85 19.27 -7.99
C TYR A 522 6.39 17.82 -7.93
N GLY A 523 7.14 16.94 -8.58
CA GLY A 523 6.80 15.52 -8.73
C GLY A 523 5.49 15.26 -9.50
N ALA A 524 4.92 16.28 -10.13
CA ALA A 524 3.68 16.18 -10.91
C ALA A 524 4.01 15.74 -12.34
N ASP A 525 4.14 14.43 -12.53
CA ASP A 525 4.59 13.81 -13.78
C ASP A 525 3.44 13.36 -14.70
N GLU A 526 2.20 13.48 -14.24
CA GLU A 526 1.00 13.06 -14.98
C GLU A 526 0.41 14.17 -15.87
N ILE A 527 1.13 15.30 -16.01
CA ILE A 527 0.72 16.46 -16.82
C ILE A 527 1.59 16.53 -18.07
N ASP A 528 0.96 16.41 -19.22
CA ASP A 528 1.66 16.44 -20.48
C ASP A 528 2.07 17.90 -20.87
N ARG A 529 3.22 18.06 -21.51
CA ARG A 529 3.73 19.37 -21.98
C ARG A 529 2.71 20.11 -22.83
N ASP A 530 1.98 19.42 -23.68
CA ASP A 530 0.98 19.99 -24.57
C ASP A 530 -0.20 20.64 -23.82
N GLU A 531 -0.47 20.22 -22.58
CA GLU A 531 -1.46 20.83 -21.72
C GLU A 531 -1.02 22.21 -21.22
N LEU A 532 0.30 22.46 -21.13
CA LEU A 532 0.89 23.65 -20.51
C LEU A 532 1.16 24.80 -21.51
N GLY A 533 0.77 24.64 -22.75
CA GLY A 533 0.92 25.68 -23.79
C GLY A 533 2.35 26.22 -23.89
N GLY A 534 2.50 27.56 -23.85
CA GLY A 534 3.79 28.26 -23.91
C GLY A 534 4.43 28.55 -22.54
N ALA A 535 3.89 28.03 -21.44
CA ALA A 535 4.43 28.30 -20.12
C ALA A 535 5.85 27.71 -19.96
N PHE A 536 6.68 28.40 -19.19
CA PHE A 536 8.00 27.89 -18.78
C PHE A 536 7.82 26.87 -17.66
N VAL A 537 8.32 25.67 -17.86
CA VAL A 537 8.10 24.51 -16.99
C VAL A 537 9.34 24.22 -16.18
N ILE A 538 9.22 24.25 -14.86
CA ILE A 538 10.25 23.84 -13.90
C ILE A 538 9.80 22.49 -13.30
N TYR A 539 10.51 21.43 -13.59
CA TYR A 539 10.24 20.10 -13.02
C TYR A 539 11.18 19.81 -11.85
N ILE A 540 10.64 19.41 -10.72
CA ILE A 540 11.39 19.02 -9.51
C ILE A 540 10.96 17.61 -9.14
N GLY A 541 11.82 16.63 -9.31
CA GLY A 541 11.48 15.24 -9.06
C GLY A 541 12.69 14.30 -9.06
N SER A 542 12.45 13.04 -8.74
CA SER A 542 13.49 12.02 -8.63
C SER A 542 13.72 11.23 -9.93
N HIS A 543 12.74 11.22 -10.84
CA HIS A 543 12.76 10.40 -12.06
C HIS A 543 12.51 11.24 -13.31
N GLY A 544 13.17 10.87 -14.41
CA GLY A 544 13.04 11.51 -15.70
C GLY A 544 12.00 10.82 -16.59
N ASP A 545 10.72 11.15 -16.40
CA ASP A 545 9.62 10.68 -17.23
C ASP A 545 8.88 11.87 -17.88
N ARG A 546 7.58 11.84 -18.09
CA ARG A 546 6.79 12.81 -18.86
C ARG A 546 7.02 14.26 -18.44
N GLY A 547 6.88 14.56 -17.15
CA GLY A 547 7.08 15.89 -16.60
C GLY A 547 8.49 16.41 -16.83
N ALA A 548 9.52 15.56 -16.63
CA ALA A 548 10.91 15.91 -16.89
C ALA A 548 11.17 16.15 -18.39
N HIS A 549 10.66 15.29 -19.27
CA HIS A 549 10.84 15.47 -20.72
C HIS A 549 10.19 16.75 -21.25
N GLY A 550 9.11 17.19 -20.62
CA GLY A 550 8.41 18.43 -20.97
C GLY A 550 9.00 19.70 -20.37
N ALA A 551 9.94 19.59 -19.43
CA ALA A 551 10.45 20.72 -18.65
C ALA A 551 11.48 21.58 -19.41
N ASP A 552 11.54 22.86 -19.07
CA ASP A 552 12.60 23.80 -19.49
C ASP A 552 13.79 23.76 -18.52
N VAL A 553 13.50 23.56 -17.22
CA VAL A 553 14.49 23.34 -16.15
C VAL A 553 14.12 22.09 -15.36
N ILE A 554 15.09 21.23 -15.07
CA ILE A 554 14.94 20.07 -14.19
C ILE A 554 15.84 20.25 -12.98
N LEU A 555 15.27 20.08 -11.78
CA LEU A 555 15.98 20.05 -10.52
C LEU A 555 15.84 18.66 -9.88
N PRO A 556 16.94 17.92 -9.66
CA PRO A 556 16.89 16.54 -9.19
C PRO A 556 16.58 16.46 -7.71
N ALA A 557 15.52 15.74 -7.36
CA ALA A 557 15.07 15.52 -5.98
C ALA A 557 15.33 14.09 -5.49
N ALA A 558 15.33 13.91 -4.17
CA ALA A 558 15.42 12.62 -3.51
C ALA A 558 14.12 11.82 -3.65
N ALA A 559 14.23 10.50 -3.90
CA ALA A 559 13.10 9.58 -3.84
C ALA A 559 12.66 9.33 -2.37
N TYR A 560 11.50 8.69 -2.17
CA TYR A 560 10.94 8.45 -0.83
C TYR A 560 11.85 7.60 0.07
N THR A 561 12.63 6.67 -0.48
CA THR A 561 13.62 5.85 0.27
C THR A 561 14.93 6.57 0.58
N GLU A 562 15.11 7.80 0.09
CA GLU A 562 16.37 8.56 0.14
C GLU A 562 16.30 9.79 1.06
N LYS A 563 15.19 10.00 1.71
CA LYS A 563 14.94 11.14 2.61
C LYS A 563 14.21 10.71 3.87
N GLN A 564 14.36 11.50 4.93
CA GLN A 564 13.50 11.44 6.09
C GLN A 564 12.40 12.50 5.92
N ALA A 565 11.16 12.07 5.85
CA ALA A 565 10.06 12.98 5.57
C ALA A 565 8.72 12.47 6.10
N ILE A 566 7.77 13.38 6.32
CA ILE A 566 6.40 13.06 6.72
C ILE A 566 5.53 12.83 5.49
N PHE A 567 4.81 11.71 5.49
CA PHE A 567 3.68 11.44 4.62
C PHE A 567 2.42 11.25 5.46
N VAL A 568 1.28 11.65 4.94
CA VAL A 568 0.01 11.48 5.62
C VAL A 568 -0.85 10.56 4.78
N ASN A 569 -1.21 9.41 5.35
CA ASN A 569 -1.98 8.40 4.63
C ASN A 569 -3.47 8.79 4.47
N THR A 570 -4.24 7.97 3.76
CA THR A 570 -5.66 8.24 3.46
C THR A 570 -6.53 8.43 4.71
N GLU A 571 -6.19 7.80 5.85
CA GLU A 571 -6.91 7.98 7.13
C GLU A 571 -6.44 9.21 7.93
N GLY A 572 -5.44 9.96 7.42
CA GLY A 572 -4.92 11.14 8.08
C GLY A 572 -3.87 10.87 9.15
N ARG A 573 -3.28 9.68 9.17
CA ARG A 573 -2.15 9.31 10.02
C ARG A 573 -0.86 9.90 9.44
N ALA A 574 -0.24 10.81 10.18
CA ALA A 574 1.09 11.31 9.84
C ALA A 574 2.14 10.25 10.17
N GLN A 575 2.94 9.85 9.17
CA GLN A 575 3.95 8.80 9.32
C GLN A 575 5.31 9.33 8.86
N MET A 576 6.36 8.97 9.60
CA MET A 576 7.75 9.35 9.26
C MET A 576 8.37 8.30 8.36
N SER A 577 8.80 8.70 7.15
CA SER A 577 9.70 7.87 6.36
C SER A 577 11.14 8.03 6.84
N GLU A 578 11.91 6.95 6.81
CA GLU A 578 13.32 6.95 7.16
C GLU A 578 14.21 6.74 5.94
N ARG A 579 15.36 7.38 5.94
CA ARG A 579 16.31 7.30 4.83
C ARG A 579 17.04 5.96 4.83
N ALA A 580 16.71 5.10 3.87
CA ALA A 580 17.38 3.82 3.64
C ALA A 580 18.60 3.93 2.72
N ALA A 581 18.54 4.76 1.68
CA ALA A 581 19.61 4.97 0.70
C ALA A 581 19.96 6.46 0.58
N PHE A 582 21.02 6.78 -0.16
CA PHE A 582 21.37 8.17 -0.44
C PHE A 582 20.99 8.53 -1.89
N PRO A 583 20.50 9.76 -2.12
CA PRO A 583 20.21 10.21 -3.48
C PRO A 583 21.45 10.16 -4.36
N PRO A 584 21.32 9.90 -5.68
CA PRO A 584 22.44 9.85 -6.61
C PRO A 584 22.93 11.24 -6.98
N GLY A 585 24.23 11.35 -7.30
CA GLY A 585 24.85 12.56 -7.86
C GLY A 585 24.59 13.82 -7.02
N ASP A 586 24.06 14.81 -7.69
CA ASP A 586 23.73 16.12 -7.11
C ASP A 586 22.27 16.23 -6.64
N ALA A 587 21.49 15.16 -6.64
CA ALA A 587 20.11 15.17 -6.15
C ALA A 587 20.06 15.53 -4.65
N ARG A 588 19.04 16.29 -4.27
CA ARG A 588 18.87 16.84 -2.90
C ARG A 588 17.46 16.56 -2.36
N GLU A 589 17.32 16.61 -1.04
CA GLU A 589 16.01 16.61 -0.40
C GLU A 589 15.21 17.84 -0.83
N ASP A 590 13.93 17.67 -1.08
CA ASP A 590 13.05 18.66 -1.71
C ASP A 590 13.08 20.04 -1.03
N TRP A 591 12.91 20.07 0.31
CA TRP A 591 12.89 21.31 1.08
C TRP A 591 14.20 22.11 0.96
N LYS A 592 15.34 21.43 0.79
CA LYS A 592 16.66 22.08 0.57
C LYS A 592 16.71 22.77 -0.77
N ILE A 593 16.10 22.18 -1.80
CA ILE A 593 15.99 22.78 -3.12
C ILE A 593 15.19 24.08 -3.05
N PHE A 594 14.01 24.04 -2.42
CA PHE A 594 13.15 25.22 -2.27
C PHE A 594 13.79 26.29 -1.38
N ARG A 595 14.47 25.89 -0.29
CA ARG A 595 15.21 26.83 0.57
C ARG A 595 16.34 27.53 -0.21
N ALA A 596 17.14 26.81 -0.95
CA ALA A 596 18.22 27.37 -1.76
C ALA A 596 17.70 28.27 -2.90
N LEU A 597 16.67 27.83 -3.60
CA LEU A 597 16.00 28.61 -4.66
C LEU A 597 15.41 29.91 -4.10
N SER A 598 14.78 29.86 -2.93
CA SER A 598 14.22 31.04 -2.28
C SER A 598 15.25 32.13 -1.97
N ASP A 599 16.44 31.73 -1.56
CA ASP A 599 17.54 32.64 -1.30
C ASP A 599 18.05 33.29 -2.60
N HIS A 600 18.17 32.50 -3.64
CA HIS A 600 18.58 32.98 -4.98
C HIS A 600 17.56 33.97 -5.58
N LEU A 601 16.27 33.79 -5.30
CA LEU A 601 15.19 34.68 -5.74
C LEU A 601 14.99 35.90 -4.84
N GLY A 602 15.78 36.06 -3.77
CA GLY A 602 15.60 37.15 -2.79
C GLY A 602 14.29 37.03 -1.96
N ALA A 603 13.68 35.85 -1.97
CA ALA A 603 12.45 35.50 -1.24
C ALA A 603 12.74 34.47 -0.14
N THR A 604 13.86 34.64 0.58
CA THR A 604 14.45 33.70 1.52
C THR A 604 13.44 33.13 2.52
N LEU A 605 13.35 31.78 2.59
CA LEU A 605 12.56 31.05 3.59
C LEU A 605 13.31 31.03 4.95
N GLU A 606 12.55 31.12 6.04
CA GLU A 606 13.10 31.37 7.39
C GLU A 606 13.49 30.08 8.15
N PHE A 607 13.85 29.03 7.44
CA PHE A 607 14.29 27.75 8.03
C PHE A 607 15.51 27.21 7.29
N ASP A 608 16.57 26.87 8.04
CA ASP A 608 17.82 26.30 7.51
C ASP A 608 18.00 24.82 7.84
N THR A 609 17.09 24.25 8.62
CA THR A 609 17.08 22.82 8.97
C THR A 609 15.68 22.25 8.83
N VAL A 610 15.58 20.92 8.67
CA VAL A 610 14.28 20.24 8.60
C VAL A 610 13.49 20.38 9.91
N ASP A 611 14.18 20.46 11.06
CA ASP A 611 13.52 20.63 12.36
C ASP A 611 12.93 22.04 12.50
N ALA A 612 13.63 23.07 12.00
CA ALA A 612 13.09 24.44 11.96
C ALA A 612 11.88 24.52 11.03
N LEU A 613 11.94 23.89 9.84
CA LEU A 613 10.81 23.77 8.92
C LEU A 613 9.62 23.08 9.61
N ARG A 614 9.85 21.93 10.24
CA ARG A 614 8.79 21.17 10.93
C ARG A 614 8.18 21.98 12.07
N THR A 615 8.96 22.76 12.79
CA THR A 615 8.43 23.63 13.85
C THR A 615 7.36 24.58 13.29
N VAL A 616 7.65 25.30 12.21
CA VAL A 616 6.68 26.20 11.58
C VAL A 616 5.52 25.44 10.96
N MET A 617 5.78 24.30 10.33
CA MET A 617 4.74 23.45 9.74
C MET A 617 3.77 22.91 10.80
N PHE A 618 4.26 22.53 11.99
CA PHE A 618 3.42 22.05 13.09
C PHE A 618 2.63 23.15 13.79
N GLU A 619 3.09 24.41 13.72
CA GLU A 619 2.26 25.55 14.13
C GLU A 619 1.03 25.73 13.23
N LEU A 620 1.19 25.51 11.92
CA LEU A 620 0.10 25.54 10.94
C LEU A 620 -0.81 24.32 11.06
N ALA A 621 -0.25 23.14 11.22
CA ALA A 621 -0.94 21.85 11.21
C ALA A 621 -0.48 20.98 12.41
N PRO A 622 -0.96 21.24 13.65
CA PRO A 622 -0.46 20.60 14.86
C PRO A 622 -0.64 19.09 14.91
N HIS A 623 -1.61 18.54 14.20
CA HIS A 623 -1.83 17.10 14.11
C HIS A 623 -0.68 16.36 13.43
N LEU A 624 0.12 17.01 12.59
CA LEU A 624 1.29 16.41 11.94
C LEU A 624 2.43 16.10 12.91
N ALA A 625 2.44 16.71 14.09
CA ALA A 625 3.40 16.41 15.15
C ALA A 625 3.08 15.09 15.89
N ARG A 626 1.88 14.55 15.71
CA ARG A 626 1.41 13.32 16.34
C ARG A 626 1.63 12.13 15.40
N LEU A 627 2.89 11.75 15.26
CA LEU A 627 3.28 10.65 14.36
C LEU A 627 2.65 9.33 14.80
N ASP A 628 2.23 8.55 13.80
CA ASP A 628 1.60 7.22 13.94
C ASP A 628 0.28 7.21 14.74
N GLU A 629 -0.28 8.39 15.06
CA GLU A 629 -1.57 8.49 15.73
C GLU A 629 -2.68 8.86 14.73
N LEU A 630 -3.87 8.27 14.95
CA LEU A 630 -5.08 8.69 14.25
C LEU A 630 -5.73 9.86 14.99
N VAL A 631 -5.62 11.06 14.43
CA VAL A 631 -6.17 12.28 15.04
C VAL A 631 -7.57 12.56 14.49
N PRO A 632 -8.62 12.58 15.33
CA PRO A 632 -9.98 12.88 14.89
C PRO A 632 -10.08 14.20 14.14
N ALA A 633 -10.80 14.22 13.04
CA ALA A 633 -10.91 15.38 12.15
C ALA A 633 -12.26 16.14 12.23
N GLY A 634 -13.13 15.72 13.15
CA GLY A 634 -14.50 16.27 13.24
C GLY A 634 -15.46 15.60 12.26
N VAL A 635 -16.46 16.35 11.81
CA VAL A 635 -17.49 15.85 10.89
C VAL A 635 -17.35 16.51 9.50
N PRO A 636 -17.67 15.77 8.43
CA PRO A 636 -17.67 16.35 7.09
C PRO A 636 -18.72 17.45 6.92
N GLU A 637 -18.37 18.47 6.12
CA GLU A 637 -19.22 19.61 5.83
C GLU A 637 -19.52 19.73 4.34
N LYS A 638 -20.66 20.31 3.99
CA LYS A 638 -21.04 20.55 2.60
C LYS A 638 -20.01 21.47 1.91
N PRO A 639 -19.52 21.13 0.70
CA PRO A 639 -18.63 22.00 -0.05
C PRO A 639 -19.28 23.36 -0.35
N VAL A 640 -18.47 24.39 -0.40
CA VAL A 640 -18.94 25.76 -0.68
C VAL A 640 -19.43 25.94 -2.14
N ALA A 641 -18.98 25.06 -3.04
CA ALA A 641 -19.34 25.12 -4.45
C ALA A 641 -20.80 24.67 -4.69
N ASP A 642 -21.62 25.54 -5.21
CA ASP A 642 -22.96 25.22 -5.70
C ASP A 642 -22.90 24.56 -7.07
N VAL A 643 -22.79 23.21 -7.06
CA VAL A 643 -22.97 22.37 -8.26
C VAL A 643 -24.42 21.89 -8.28
N THR A 644 -25.24 22.47 -9.16
CA THR A 644 -26.67 22.18 -9.24
C THR A 644 -27.02 21.10 -10.26
N GLU A 645 -26.20 20.90 -11.27
CA GLU A 645 -26.39 19.84 -12.28
C GLU A 645 -25.27 18.81 -12.21
N LEU A 646 -25.67 17.54 -12.14
CA LEU A 646 -24.76 16.39 -12.21
C LEU A 646 -24.75 15.82 -13.61
N ASP A 647 -23.58 15.55 -14.14
CA ASP A 647 -23.41 14.85 -15.41
C ASP A 647 -23.85 13.37 -15.26
N ALA A 648 -24.72 12.90 -16.15
CA ALA A 648 -25.24 11.53 -16.13
C ALA A 648 -24.20 10.45 -16.50
N ALA A 649 -22.99 10.85 -16.93
CA ALA A 649 -21.94 9.91 -17.30
C ALA A 649 -21.54 8.99 -16.12
N ALA A 650 -21.27 7.75 -16.43
CA ALA A 650 -20.79 6.77 -15.46
C ALA A 650 -19.47 7.18 -14.81
N PHE A 651 -19.25 6.76 -13.57
CA PHE A 651 -17.95 6.90 -12.91
C PHE A 651 -16.90 6.07 -13.66
N ALA A 652 -15.79 6.72 -14.00
CA ALA A 652 -14.71 6.07 -14.72
C ALA A 652 -13.63 5.59 -13.72
N PRO A 653 -12.97 4.45 -13.99
CA PRO A 653 -11.82 4.03 -13.19
C PRO A 653 -10.70 5.08 -13.27
N VAL A 654 -10.09 5.41 -12.14
CA VAL A 654 -8.96 6.35 -12.06
C VAL A 654 -7.69 5.70 -12.58
N LEU A 655 -7.45 4.46 -12.20
CA LEU A 655 -6.27 3.71 -12.60
C LEU A 655 -6.53 2.92 -13.89
N LYS A 656 -5.74 3.21 -14.92
CA LYS A 656 -5.76 2.47 -16.20
C LYS A 656 -4.93 1.20 -16.14
N ASP A 657 -3.81 1.25 -15.42
CA ASP A 657 -2.91 0.12 -15.22
C ASP A 657 -2.36 0.18 -13.78
N TYR A 658 -2.57 -0.90 -13.03
CA TYR A 658 -2.13 -1.02 -11.63
C TYR A 658 -0.61 -0.87 -11.46
N TYR A 659 0.15 -1.36 -12.45
CA TYR A 659 1.61 -1.41 -12.37
C TYR A 659 2.31 -0.11 -12.80
N PHE A 660 1.60 0.87 -13.40
CA PHE A 660 2.19 2.09 -13.96
C PHE A 660 1.63 3.39 -13.39
N THR A 661 1.34 3.40 -12.09
CA THR A 661 0.65 4.52 -11.43
C THR A 661 1.51 5.76 -11.20
N ASN A 662 2.85 5.66 -11.25
CA ASN A 662 3.76 6.76 -10.95
C ASN A 662 5.11 6.60 -11.71
N PRO A 663 5.98 7.62 -11.75
CA PRO A 663 7.23 7.56 -12.54
C PRO A 663 8.22 6.48 -12.06
N ILE A 664 8.26 6.14 -10.77
CA ILE A 664 9.12 5.05 -10.27
C ILE A 664 8.62 3.70 -10.80
N ALA A 665 7.31 3.47 -10.71
CA ALA A 665 6.69 2.25 -11.20
C ALA A 665 6.84 2.10 -12.74
N ARG A 666 6.74 3.21 -13.50
CA ARG A 666 6.97 3.21 -14.95
C ARG A 666 8.43 2.95 -15.33
N ALA A 667 9.38 3.30 -14.46
CA ALA A 667 10.81 3.02 -14.65
C ALA A 667 11.21 1.59 -14.27
N SER A 668 10.31 0.80 -13.63
CA SER A 668 10.56 -0.56 -13.17
C SER A 668 10.37 -1.58 -14.28
N ALA A 669 11.42 -2.36 -14.58
CA ALA A 669 11.35 -3.49 -15.49
C ALA A 669 10.46 -4.62 -14.94
N THR A 670 10.44 -4.80 -13.63
CA THR A 670 9.58 -5.78 -12.94
C THR A 670 8.11 -5.43 -13.11
N MET A 671 7.73 -4.16 -12.92
CA MET A 671 6.36 -3.70 -13.14
C MET A 671 5.94 -3.83 -14.61
N ALA A 672 6.86 -3.56 -15.55
CA ALA A 672 6.61 -3.76 -16.97
C ALA A 672 6.34 -5.24 -17.31
N ALA A 673 7.11 -6.17 -16.75
CA ALA A 673 6.91 -7.61 -16.93
C ALA A 673 5.55 -8.07 -16.35
N CYS A 674 5.12 -7.54 -15.20
CA CYS A 674 3.82 -7.82 -14.62
C CYS A 674 2.66 -7.33 -15.51
N ALA A 675 2.76 -6.09 -16.01
CA ALA A 675 1.75 -5.53 -16.91
C ALA A 675 1.65 -6.31 -18.23
N GLU A 676 2.78 -6.79 -18.75
CA GLU A 676 2.81 -7.63 -19.95
C GLU A 676 2.17 -9.00 -19.69
N ALA A 677 2.51 -9.67 -18.59
CA ALA A 677 1.92 -10.95 -18.19
C ALA A 677 0.38 -10.85 -18.08
N LYS A 678 -0.12 -9.81 -17.40
CA LYS A 678 -1.56 -9.56 -17.24
C LYS A 678 -2.25 -9.35 -18.60
N ARG A 679 -1.64 -8.58 -19.50
CA ARG A 679 -2.17 -8.36 -20.88
C ARG A 679 -2.14 -9.63 -21.72
N ALA A 680 -1.10 -10.44 -21.62
CA ALA A 680 -0.98 -11.70 -22.35
C ALA A 680 -2.09 -12.69 -21.93
N ARG A 681 -2.35 -12.80 -20.63
CA ARG A 681 -3.42 -13.66 -20.09
C ARG A 681 -4.81 -13.16 -20.51
N ALA A 682 -5.07 -11.87 -20.44
CA ALA A 682 -6.35 -11.30 -20.89
C ALA A 682 -6.63 -11.61 -22.37
N LYS A 683 -5.59 -11.58 -23.23
CA LYS A 683 -5.71 -12.01 -24.63
C LYS A 683 -5.99 -13.51 -24.78
N ALA A 684 -5.33 -14.35 -23.97
CA ALA A 684 -5.53 -15.80 -24.01
C ALA A 684 -6.95 -16.18 -23.59
N ILE A 685 -7.51 -15.54 -22.58
CA ILE A 685 -8.90 -15.76 -22.13
C ILE A 685 -9.90 -15.22 -23.15
N GLY A 686 -9.68 -14.02 -23.71
CA GLY A 686 -10.55 -13.42 -24.72
C GLY A 686 -10.52 -14.14 -26.08
N GLY A 687 -9.42 -14.86 -26.40
CA GLY A 687 -9.28 -15.64 -27.63
C GLY A 687 -9.94 -17.03 -27.60
N THR A 688 -10.41 -17.48 -26.44
CA THR A 688 -11.13 -18.76 -26.28
C THR A 688 -12.64 -18.62 -26.43
N GLY A 689 -13.16 -17.42 -26.75
CA GLY A 689 -14.53 -17.20 -27.13
C GLY A 689 -14.80 -17.93 -28.46
N THR A 690 -15.51 -19.03 -28.40
CA THR A 690 -16.09 -19.67 -29.58
C THR A 690 -17.05 -18.67 -30.22
N ASP A 691 -16.63 -18.08 -31.34
CA ASP A 691 -17.57 -17.54 -32.32
C ASP A 691 -18.39 -18.72 -32.84
N GLY A 692 -19.55 -18.95 -32.23
CA GLY A 692 -20.53 -19.93 -32.62
C GLY A 692 -21.87 -19.30 -32.62
#